data_22667c43ce734ab29ace7d1429fdece4
#
_entry.id   22667c43ce734ab29ace7d1429fdece4
#
_cell.length_a   1.000
_cell.length_b   1.000
_cell.length_c   1.000
_cell.angle_alpha   90.00
_cell.angle_beta   90.00
_cell.angle_gamma   90.00
#
_symmetry.space_group_name_H-M   'P 1'
#
loop_
_entity.id
_entity.type
_entity.pdbx_description
1 polymer ?
#
loop_
_entity_poly.entity_id
_entity_poly.type
_entity_poly.pdbx_seq_one_letter_code
_entity_poly.pdbx_strand_id
1 'polypeptide(L)'
;MDTPLTTPLSLTLLLLRSLSLIHGAMDSCYDDNEGVPSRCMPKFENAAFNRMVMASNVCGSPPEDYCMQTGSTRSCHHCRVSDPGLSHNASMLTDFHTDEEPTWWQSQSMFYGVQHPNSVNLTLHLSKAFEITYVRLKFYTSRPESFAIYKRTSEDGPWMPYQYYSASCTKTYGKNAKGYIRPGDDERMAVCTDEFSDISPLTGGNVAFSTLEGRPSAYNFDQSAVLQEWVTATDLLISLDRLNTFGDEFFKDAKVLQSYFYAISDFSVGARCKCNGHGSECVLDEQGALVCDCQHHTVGVDCQKCRPFYQDRPWARATGDSANQCMKCNCSGRADACVFDAEQYRSTASGGRCVDCRDQTDGPHCERCRENHYRRSPQDPCSPCDCNTMGSVSLQCGMEGKCECRPSVTGEKCDTCQPGFHSLSPGGCRLCDCDRRGSVGVCSVLDGGCHCRANVEGQACDRCKPGSFNLQENNPAGCTPCFCFRHSLVCRSSNHHAAVNITSDFLEGIQPIMIILKVLHSIAKSMSVCLSPLASVERFLGNHLLSYGQLLSLTFTAEAQYLLPHSVTVLLEGSGTTLSADLSPQHGPVHQPDTSQLSGVTLASAAPFSSPVTPSTPPAPWVEVCTCPPGFRGQFCEYCAPGFTREVPNGGPLSPCVPCTCHQHGPCHSETGVCVCIDFTTGPTCERCLGGYYGNALIGTPNDCRPCPCPDRTSCAQMTETGEVVCTNCPSGQRGELRSYYMTGRCRIMGTNHSIFP
;
A
#
# COMPACT_ATOMS: atom_id res chain seq x y z
N MET A 1 84.01 51.31 17.05
CA MET A 1 83.06 50.95 18.12
C MET A 1 81.73 51.45 17.63
N ASP A 2 81.01 50.54 17.01
CA ASP A 2 79.82 50.81 16.24
C ASP A 2 78.56 50.65 17.13
N THR A 3 77.77 51.70 17.15
CA THR A 3 76.39 51.65 17.67
C THR A 3 75.47 51.59 16.47
N PRO A 4 74.54 50.59 16.39
CA PRO A 4 73.59 50.54 15.30
C PRO A 4 72.45 51.52 15.48
N LEU A 5 72.25 52.38 14.50
CA LEU A 5 71.07 53.22 14.33
C LEU A 5 69.87 52.26 14.10
N THR A 6 68.94 52.18 15.09
CA THR A 6 67.61 51.59 14.88
C THR A 6 66.78 52.60 14.08
N THR A 7 66.33 52.19 12.92
CA THR A 7 65.60 52.98 11.94
C THR A 7 64.18 53.36 12.42
N PRO A 8 63.66 54.53 12.06
CA PRO A 8 62.27 54.95 12.48
C PRO A 8 61.13 54.22 11.76
N LEU A 9 61.42 53.26 10.86
CA LEU A 9 60.41 52.46 10.13
C LEU A 9 59.66 51.49 11.06
N SER A 10 60.29 51.01 12.12
CA SER A 10 59.67 50.04 13.05
C SER A 10 58.60 50.67 13.96
N LEU A 11 58.78 51.93 14.30
CA LEU A 11 57.82 52.67 15.16
C LEU A 11 56.59 53.10 14.35
N THR A 12 56.74 53.45 13.09
CA THR A 12 55.62 53.79 12.19
C THR A 12 54.78 52.57 11.81
N LEU A 13 55.39 51.37 11.67
CA LEU A 13 54.62 50.14 11.49
C LEU A 13 53.85 49.72 12.73
N LEU A 14 54.37 49.94 13.95
CA LEU A 14 53.67 49.67 15.19
C LEU A 14 52.52 50.67 15.44
N LEU A 15 52.71 51.94 15.07
CA LEU A 15 51.66 52.95 15.14
C LEU A 15 50.55 52.72 14.09
N LEU A 16 50.89 52.26 12.90
CA LEU A 16 49.94 51.88 11.86
C LEU A 16 49.18 50.60 12.25
N ARG A 17 49.80 49.64 12.93
CA ARG A 17 49.11 48.47 13.47
C ARG A 17 48.23 48.81 14.68
N SER A 18 48.60 49.79 15.54
CA SER A 18 47.75 50.22 16.62
C SER A 18 46.59 51.11 16.20
N LEU A 19 46.71 51.83 15.06
CA LEU A 19 45.59 52.57 14.48
C LEU A 19 44.56 51.65 13.76
N SER A 20 45.00 50.51 13.27
CA SER A 20 44.07 49.52 12.70
C SER A 20 43.31 48.70 13.76
N LEU A 21 43.74 48.75 15.02
CA LEU A 21 43.06 48.09 16.15
C LEU A 21 41.97 48.94 16.83
N ILE A 22 41.72 50.16 16.35
CA ILE A 22 40.67 51.05 16.86
C ILE A 22 39.45 51.12 15.92
N HIS A 23 39.53 50.50 14.74
CA HIS A 23 38.32 50.27 13.94
C HIS A 23 37.64 49.01 14.41
N GLY A 24 36.92 49.20 15.52
CA GLY A 24 36.32 48.09 16.21
C GLY A 24 35.25 47.43 15.39
N ALA A 25 35.27 46.21 15.41
CA ALA A 25 34.29 45.11 15.47
C ALA A 25 32.78 45.37 15.21
N MET A 26 32.38 46.54 14.69
CA MET A 26 31.00 46.81 14.23
C MET A 26 30.84 46.71 12.70
N ASP A 27 31.92 46.72 11.97
CA ASP A 27 31.91 46.63 10.49
C ASP A 27 31.90 45.20 9.98
N SER A 28 32.18 44.21 10.83
CA SER A 28 32.10 42.79 10.48
C SER A 28 31.00 42.12 11.32
N CYS A 29 30.23 41.26 10.67
CA CYS A 29 29.19 40.46 11.36
C CYS A 29 29.77 39.17 11.97
N TYR A 30 31.05 38.92 11.81
CA TYR A 30 31.77 37.76 12.32
C TYR A 30 33.14 38.20 12.86
N ASP A 31 33.55 37.60 13.98
CA ASP A 31 34.89 37.84 14.53
C ASP A 31 35.97 37.36 13.53
N ASP A 32 36.96 38.20 13.29
CA ASP A 32 38.06 37.95 12.33
C ASP A 32 38.94 36.74 12.72
N ASN A 33 38.97 36.32 13.98
CA ASN A 33 39.85 35.28 14.49
C ASN A 33 39.17 33.90 14.55
N GLU A 34 37.90 33.84 14.91
CA GLU A 34 37.18 32.61 15.20
C GLU A 34 35.94 32.42 14.30
N GLY A 35 35.56 33.42 13.50
CA GLY A 35 34.35 33.40 12.69
C GLY A 35 33.06 33.31 13.54
N VAL A 36 33.13 33.69 14.81
CA VAL A 36 31.98 33.72 15.72
C VAL A 36 31.04 34.86 15.32
N PRO A 37 29.74 34.59 15.14
CA PRO A 37 28.80 35.64 14.79
C PRO A 37 28.69 36.70 15.88
N SER A 38 28.80 37.97 15.50
CA SER A 38 28.70 39.13 16.34
C SER A 38 27.72 40.16 15.79
N ARG A 39 27.15 41.01 16.64
CA ARG A 39 26.29 42.10 16.17
C ARG A 39 27.05 43.03 15.26
N CYS A 40 26.49 43.32 14.07
CA CYS A 40 27.01 44.33 13.15
C CYS A 40 25.97 45.40 12.82
N MET A 41 26.39 46.58 12.52
CA MET A 41 25.49 47.71 12.23
C MET A 41 26.09 48.58 11.10
N PRO A 42 25.24 49.08 10.19
CA PRO A 42 25.67 50.03 9.18
C PRO A 42 26.29 51.28 9.79
N LYS A 43 27.15 51.94 9.01
CA LYS A 43 27.80 53.18 9.36
C LYS A 43 26.76 54.24 9.73
N PHE A 44 27.12 55.09 10.70
CA PHE A 44 26.34 56.28 11.01
C PHE A 44 26.54 57.33 9.92
N GLU A 45 25.41 57.85 9.40
CA GLU A 45 25.44 58.77 8.25
C GLU A 45 24.37 59.85 8.36
N ASN A 46 24.47 60.89 7.52
CA ASN A 46 23.36 61.78 7.27
C ASN A 46 22.41 61.14 6.25
N ALA A 47 21.36 60.50 6.74
CA ALA A 47 20.38 59.79 5.89
C ALA A 47 19.58 60.75 4.97
N ALA A 48 19.58 62.05 5.26
CA ALA A 48 18.93 63.05 4.43
C ALA A 48 19.81 63.52 3.23
N PHE A 49 21.14 63.29 3.28
CA PHE A 49 22.05 63.84 2.29
C PHE A 49 21.68 63.45 0.85
N ASN A 50 21.52 64.48 -0.02
CA ASN A 50 21.07 64.33 -1.41
C ASN A 50 19.72 63.61 -1.60
N ARG A 51 18.86 63.53 -0.57
CA ARG A 51 17.51 63.02 -0.67
C ARG A 51 16.54 64.13 -1.09
N MET A 52 15.56 63.76 -1.88
CA MET A 52 14.50 64.67 -2.31
C MET A 52 13.55 64.98 -1.13
N VAL A 53 13.40 66.26 -0.83
CA VAL A 53 12.38 66.77 0.11
C VAL A 53 11.23 67.34 -0.69
N MET A 54 10.03 66.95 -0.35
CA MET A 54 8.80 67.53 -0.92
C MET A 54 8.34 68.66 0.00
N ALA A 55 8.37 69.88 -0.51
CA ALA A 55 7.86 71.05 0.18
C ALA A 55 6.43 71.42 -0.32
N SER A 56 5.48 71.59 0.59
CA SER A 56 4.13 72.03 0.21
C SER A 56 4.05 73.48 -0.25
N ASN A 57 5.10 74.26 0.03
CA ASN A 57 5.21 75.63 -0.36
C ASN A 57 6.66 75.99 -0.68
N VAL A 58 6.88 76.78 -1.69
CA VAL A 58 8.20 77.28 -2.14
C VAL A 58 8.06 78.69 -2.67
N CYS A 59 8.96 79.62 -2.35
CA CYS A 59 8.91 80.99 -2.89
C CYS A 59 9.09 80.96 -4.40
N GLY A 60 8.57 81.97 -5.09
CA GLY A 60 8.73 82.14 -6.55
C GLY A 60 7.75 81.36 -7.43
N SER A 61 6.68 80.74 -6.81
CA SER A 61 5.59 80.10 -7.50
C SER A 61 4.21 80.58 -6.91
N PRO A 62 3.63 81.67 -7.33
CA PRO A 62 4.08 82.64 -8.35
C PRO A 62 5.35 83.44 -7.96
N PRO A 63 6.03 84.07 -8.93
CA PRO A 63 7.17 84.94 -8.61
C PRO A 63 6.83 86.05 -7.64
N GLU A 64 7.67 86.26 -6.64
CA GLU A 64 7.42 87.19 -5.56
C GLU A 64 8.70 87.91 -5.09
N ASP A 65 8.50 89.09 -4.45
CA ASP A 65 9.54 89.81 -3.76
C ASP A 65 9.52 89.48 -2.25
N TYR A 66 10.66 89.16 -1.69
CA TYR A 66 10.86 88.98 -0.25
C TYR A 66 11.92 89.95 0.25
N CYS A 67 11.84 90.33 1.53
CA CYS A 67 12.78 91.29 2.08
C CYS A 67 13.46 90.71 3.32
N MET A 68 14.78 90.88 3.37
CA MET A 68 15.57 90.52 4.55
C MET A 68 15.94 91.76 5.33
N GLN A 69 15.83 91.65 6.67
CA GLN A 69 16.27 92.71 7.58
C GLN A 69 17.60 92.35 8.22
N THR A 70 18.67 93.11 7.88
CA THR A 70 19.97 92.96 8.48
C THR A 70 20.32 94.19 9.27
N GLY A 71 20.14 94.11 10.61
CA GLY A 71 20.23 95.24 11.50
C GLY A 71 19.21 96.36 11.21
N SER A 72 19.69 97.56 10.89
CA SER A 72 18.82 98.67 10.48
C SER A 72 18.57 98.76 8.98
N THR A 73 19.16 97.91 8.17
CA THR A 73 19.03 97.88 6.72
C THR A 73 18.06 96.85 6.26
N ARG A 74 17.24 97.13 5.32
CA ARG A 74 16.32 96.24 4.66
C ARG A 74 16.73 96.10 3.20
N SER A 75 16.96 94.86 2.74
CA SER A 75 17.20 94.53 1.36
C SER A 75 16.07 93.63 0.84
N CYS A 76 15.54 93.95 -0.35
CA CYS A 76 14.51 93.13 -0.99
C CYS A 76 15.06 92.40 -2.19
N HIS A 77 14.71 91.18 -2.36
CA HIS A 77 15.17 90.23 -3.38
C HIS A 77 13.99 89.64 -4.11
N HIS A 78 14.18 89.19 -5.33
CA HIS A 78 13.18 88.55 -6.15
C HIS A 78 13.35 87.03 -6.11
N CYS A 79 12.27 86.28 -5.86
CA CYS A 79 12.26 84.83 -5.91
C CYS A 79 11.49 84.34 -7.13
N ARG A 80 12.06 83.46 -7.89
CA ARG A 80 11.48 82.85 -9.09
C ARG A 80 11.95 81.39 -9.23
N VAL A 81 11.02 80.40 -9.17
CA VAL A 81 11.36 78.94 -9.24
C VAL A 81 11.99 78.56 -10.59
N SER A 82 11.64 79.26 -11.69
CA SER A 82 12.15 78.99 -13.04
C SER A 82 13.60 79.45 -13.30
N ASP A 83 14.14 80.26 -12.39
CA ASP A 83 15.51 80.80 -12.49
C ASP A 83 16.41 80.19 -11.41
N PRO A 84 17.39 79.37 -11.76
CA PRO A 84 18.26 78.72 -10.78
C PRO A 84 19.02 79.70 -9.87
N GLY A 85 19.30 80.89 -10.32
CA GLY A 85 19.99 81.95 -9.54
C GLY A 85 19.09 82.71 -8.57
N LEU A 86 17.77 82.60 -8.75
CA LEU A 86 16.75 83.25 -7.93
C LEU A 86 15.79 82.25 -7.27
N SER A 87 16.11 80.98 -7.34
CA SER A 87 15.28 79.92 -6.79
C SER A 87 15.81 79.45 -5.41
N HIS A 88 14.89 79.15 -4.49
CA HIS A 88 15.20 78.57 -3.18
C HIS A 88 14.35 77.30 -3.02
N ASN A 89 14.66 76.28 -3.81
CA ASN A 89 13.85 75.09 -3.89
C ASN A 89 14.23 74.06 -2.79
N ALA A 90 13.40 73.03 -2.62
CA ALA A 90 13.52 72.05 -1.54
C ALA A 90 14.79 71.17 -1.63
N SER A 91 15.46 71.10 -2.78
CA SER A 91 16.73 70.33 -2.93
C SER A 91 17.87 70.97 -2.11
N MET A 92 17.77 72.31 -1.86
CA MET A 92 18.75 73.07 -1.03
C MET A 92 18.66 72.73 0.48
N LEU A 93 17.73 71.88 0.93
CA LEU A 93 17.60 71.42 2.29
C LEU A 93 18.62 70.33 2.64
N THR A 94 19.01 69.55 1.66
CA THR A 94 19.77 68.31 1.83
C THR A 94 21.05 68.22 1.01
N ASP A 95 21.39 69.34 0.29
CA ASP A 95 22.57 69.42 -0.54
C ASP A 95 23.86 69.64 0.33
N PHE A 96 25.00 69.63 -0.33
CA PHE A 96 26.24 70.00 0.29
C PHE A 96 26.39 71.52 0.24
N HIS A 97 26.51 72.14 1.40
CA HIS A 97 26.75 73.59 1.49
C HIS A 97 27.90 73.91 2.45
N THR A 98 28.51 75.05 2.27
CA THR A 98 29.51 75.61 3.21
C THR A 98 28.92 76.79 3.97
N ASP A 99 29.51 77.13 5.10
CA ASP A 99 29.09 78.31 5.87
C ASP A 99 29.45 79.64 5.13
N GLU A 100 30.32 79.58 4.14
CA GLU A 100 30.72 80.72 3.35
C GLU A 100 29.72 81.04 2.22
N GLU A 101 29.15 79.98 1.60
CA GLU A 101 28.12 80.12 0.58
C GLU A 101 26.91 79.25 0.90
N PRO A 102 26.04 79.70 1.83
CA PRO A 102 24.91 78.88 2.25
C PRO A 102 23.82 78.86 1.17
N THR A 103 23.36 77.66 0.83
CA THR A 103 22.10 77.43 0.14
C THR A 103 20.96 77.32 1.13
N TRP A 104 19.74 77.64 0.74
CA TRP A 104 18.58 77.46 1.61
C TRP A 104 17.30 77.27 0.80
N TRP A 105 16.38 76.50 1.36
CA TRP A 105 14.99 76.47 0.92
C TRP A 105 14.23 77.58 1.60
N GLN A 106 13.27 78.18 0.88
CA GLN A 106 12.45 79.27 1.36
C GLN A 106 10.99 79.08 0.99
N SER A 107 10.08 79.30 1.95
CA SER A 107 8.65 79.39 1.71
C SER A 107 8.26 80.73 1.06
N GLN A 108 7.07 80.80 0.51
CA GLN A 108 6.49 82.12 0.24
C GLN A 108 6.43 82.94 1.53
N SER A 109 6.29 84.26 1.41
CA SER A 109 6.21 85.18 2.53
C SER A 109 4.79 85.15 3.16
N MET A 110 4.67 85.74 4.37
CA MET A 110 3.41 85.92 5.06
C MET A 110 2.40 86.77 4.22
N PHE A 111 2.90 87.60 3.30
CA PHE A 111 2.04 88.32 2.38
C PHE A 111 1.18 87.41 1.53
N TYR A 112 1.64 86.20 1.21
CA TYR A 112 0.89 85.17 0.48
C TYR A 112 0.14 84.21 1.40
N GLY A 113 -0.01 84.50 2.70
CA GLY A 113 -0.81 83.75 3.61
C GLY A 113 -0.10 82.58 4.32
N VAL A 114 1.25 82.60 4.32
CA VAL A 114 2.07 81.59 5.02
C VAL A 114 2.11 81.91 6.51
N GLN A 115 1.04 81.65 7.20
CA GLN A 115 0.87 81.84 8.63
C GLN A 115 -0.30 81.01 9.19
N HIS A 116 -0.27 80.69 10.46
CA HIS A 116 -1.35 79.94 11.12
C HIS A 116 -2.74 80.48 10.73
N PRO A 117 -3.71 79.68 10.37
CA PRO A 117 -3.75 78.19 10.52
C PRO A 117 -3.13 77.40 9.34
N ASN A 118 -2.48 78.05 8.36
CA ASN A 118 -1.85 77.40 7.21
C ASN A 118 -0.44 76.93 7.58
N SER A 119 -0.19 75.62 7.57
CA SER A 119 1.12 75.03 7.82
C SER A 119 1.89 74.82 6.53
N VAL A 120 3.22 74.93 6.60
CA VAL A 120 4.13 74.53 5.50
C VAL A 120 4.79 73.20 5.89
N ASN A 121 4.60 72.20 5.03
CA ASN A 121 5.06 70.86 5.26
C ASN A 121 6.29 70.51 4.41
N LEU A 122 7.30 69.97 5.04
CA LEU A 122 8.52 69.44 4.40
C LEU A 122 8.55 67.92 4.63
N THR A 123 8.39 67.13 3.61
CA THR A 123 8.38 65.66 3.70
C THR A 123 9.70 65.09 3.13
N LEU A 124 10.43 64.40 3.92
CA LEU A 124 11.67 63.68 3.54
C LEU A 124 11.39 62.16 3.47
N HIS A 125 11.63 61.57 2.30
CA HIS A 125 11.60 60.13 2.10
C HIS A 125 12.96 59.53 2.19
N LEU A 126 13.16 58.55 3.11
CA LEU A 126 14.46 57.87 3.30
C LEU A 126 14.63 56.66 2.43
N SER A 127 13.59 56.25 1.66
CA SER A 127 13.57 55.12 0.74
C SER A 127 13.68 53.73 1.44
N LYS A 128 13.95 53.70 2.74
CA LYS A 128 14.10 52.52 3.58
C LYS A 128 13.91 52.92 5.05
N ALA A 129 13.69 51.92 5.89
CA ALA A 129 13.69 52.16 7.34
C ALA A 129 15.10 52.47 7.87
N PHE A 130 15.21 53.56 8.63
CA PHE A 130 16.40 53.97 9.33
C PHE A 130 16.15 54.04 10.83
N GLU A 131 17.17 53.82 11.64
CA GLU A 131 17.19 54.09 13.08
C GLU A 131 17.74 55.51 13.27
N ILE A 132 16.81 56.43 13.54
CA ILE A 132 17.12 57.87 13.68
C ILE A 132 17.71 58.11 15.04
N THR A 133 18.87 58.75 15.09
CA THR A 133 19.50 59.22 16.35
C THR A 133 19.13 60.65 16.63
N TYR A 134 19.23 61.53 15.63
CA TYR A 134 18.81 62.93 15.73
C TYR A 134 18.24 63.48 14.42
N VAL A 135 17.42 64.52 14.53
CA VAL A 135 16.99 65.41 13.40
C VAL A 135 17.51 66.78 13.74
N ARG A 136 18.24 67.42 12.79
CA ARG A 136 18.76 68.76 12.89
C ARG A 136 18.20 69.64 11.81
N LEU A 137 17.75 70.82 12.18
CA LEU A 137 17.34 71.88 11.28
C LEU A 137 18.18 73.13 11.54
N LYS A 138 18.81 73.68 10.49
CA LYS A 138 19.50 74.95 10.58
C LYS A 138 18.71 76.00 9.83
N PHE A 139 18.14 76.97 10.57
CA PHE A 139 17.32 78.01 9.97
C PHE A 139 18.20 79.12 9.41
N TYR A 140 17.94 79.53 8.21
CA TYR A 140 18.58 80.72 7.60
C TYR A 140 18.03 82.01 8.19
N THR A 141 16.70 82.04 8.48
CA THR A 141 15.98 83.09 9.22
C THR A 141 15.84 82.76 10.72
N SER A 142 15.02 83.53 11.45
CA SER A 142 14.66 83.17 12.81
C SER A 142 13.90 81.84 12.80
N ARG A 143 14.03 81.13 13.95
CA ARG A 143 13.27 79.87 14.15
C ARG A 143 11.80 80.15 14.22
N PRO A 144 10.91 79.23 13.79
CA PRO A 144 9.45 79.35 13.94
C PRO A 144 9.06 79.47 15.41
N GLU A 145 7.96 80.10 15.70
CA GLU A 145 7.35 80.11 17.03
C GLU A 145 6.74 78.73 17.37
N SER A 146 6.14 78.09 16.34
CA SER A 146 5.63 76.71 16.48
C SER A 146 5.93 75.89 15.25
N PHE A 147 6.39 74.68 15.49
CA PHE A 147 6.58 73.64 14.47
C PHE A 147 6.56 72.26 15.11
N ALA A 148 6.33 71.21 14.33
CA ALA A 148 6.35 69.84 14.80
C ALA A 148 7.10 68.91 13.85
N ILE A 149 7.67 67.86 14.40
CA ILE A 149 8.29 66.77 13.68
C ILE A 149 7.38 65.55 13.79
N TYR A 150 7.06 64.94 12.67
CA TYR A 150 6.32 63.67 12.59
C TYR A 150 7.18 62.66 11.87
N LYS A 151 6.87 61.42 12.13
CA LYS A 151 7.46 60.28 11.44
C LYS A 151 6.40 59.29 10.99
N ARG A 152 6.74 58.44 10.06
CA ARG A 152 6.02 57.18 9.77
C ARG A 152 7.02 56.05 9.53
N THR A 153 6.56 54.80 9.66
CA THR A 153 7.39 53.58 9.58
C THR A 153 7.12 52.75 8.35
N SER A 154 6.15 53.22 7.53
CA SER A 154 5.83 52.65 6.21
C SER A 154 5.25 53.72 5.34
N GLU A 155 5.39 53.62 4.02
CA GLU A 155 4.95 54.63 3.04
C GLU A 155 3.48 54.96 3.14
N ASP A 156 2.62 53.97 3.39
CA ASP A 156 1.18 54.15 3.56
C ASP A 156 0.73 54.31 5.03
N GLY A 157 1.68 54.37 5.96
CA GLY A 157 1.40 54.42 7.37
C GLY A 157 0.93 55.80 7.85
N PRO A 158 0.26 55.88 9.00
CA PRO A 158 -0.17 57.15 9.57
C PRO A 158 1.06 57.95 10.07
N TRP A 159 0.97 59.26 9.94
CA TRP A 159 1.93 60.17 10.54
C TRP A 159 1.78 60.12 12.07
N MET A 160 2.86 59.82 12.74
CA MET A 160 2.96 59.79 14.20
C MET A 160 3.75 61.02 14.66
N PRO A 161 3.29 61.77 15.68
CA PRO A 161 4.05 62.87 16.23
C PRO A 161 5.35 62.36 16.88
N TYR A 162 6.44 63.06 16.57
CA TYR A 162 7.77 62.72 17.05
C TYR A 162 8.27 63.75 18.10
N GLN A 163 8.07 65.05 17.84
CA GLN A 163 8.36 66.14 18.72
C GLN A 163 7.56 67.37 18.38
N TYR A 164 7.11 68.16 19.37
CA TYR A 164 6.45 69.44 19.22
C TYR A 164 7.30 70.56 19.81
N TYR A 165 7.34 71.72 19.11
CA TYR A 165 8.00 72.92 19.56
C TYR A 165 7.01 74.08 19.49
N SER A 166 6.79 74.81 20.60
CA SER A 166 5.88 75.95 20.59
C SER A 166 6.14 76.81 21.84
N ALA A 167 6.15 78.13 21.65
CA ALA A 167 6.15 79.08 22.77
C ALA A 167 4.88 78.90 23.67
N SER A 168 3.83 78.31 23.13
CA SER A 168 2.63 77.92 23.88
C SER A 168 2.08 76.58 23.46
N CYS A 169 2.68 75.49 23.98
CA CYS A 169 2.30 74.11 23.76
C CYS A 169 0.78 73.84 23.93
N THR A 170 0.19 74.47 24.94
CA THR A 170 -1.23 74.30 25.26
C THR A 170 -2.14 74.94 24.20
N LYS A 171 -1.77 76.12 23.70
CA LYS A 171 -2.59 76.82 22.72
C LYS A 171 -2.45 76.22 21.32
N THR A 172 -1.25 75.83 20.91
CA THR A 172 -1.00 75.39 19.54
C THR A 172 -1.32 73.91 19.40
N TYR A 173 -0.91 73.07 20.32
CA TYR A 173 -1.00 71.60 20.17
C TYR A 173 -1.88 70.93 21.25
N GLY A 174 -2.49 71.68 22.16
CA GLY A 174 -3.25 71.13 23.29
C GLY A 174 -2.41 70.25 24.23
N LYS A 175 -1.07 70.44 24.26
CA LYS A 175 -0.11 69.66 25.04
C LYS A 175 0.41 70.47 26.22
N ASN A 176 0.75 69.80 27.32
CA ASN A 176 1.45 70.45 28.38
C ASN A 176 2.93 70.68 28.03
N ALA A 177 3.45 71.90 28.35
CA ALA A 177 4.85 72.22 28.14
C ALA A 177 5.73 71.35 29.10
N LYS A 178 6.91 70.93 28.60
CA LYS A 178 7.97 70.22 29.39
C LYS A 178 7.47 69.00 30.13
N GLY A 179 6.69 68.11 29.43
CA GLY A 179 6.34 66.81 30.00
C GLY A 179 7.55 65.91 30.08
N TYR A 180 7.84 65.34 31.25
CA TYR A 180 8.82 64.23 31.29
C TYR A 180 8.15 62.92 31.03
N ILE A 181 8.86 62.02 30.39
CA ILE A 181 8.48 60.61 30.29
C ILE A 181 9.00 59.90 31.54
N ARG A 182 8.08 59.39 32.33
CA ARG A 182 8.41 58.67 33.57
C ARG A 182 8.63 57.20 33.32
N PRO A 183 9.43 56.50 34.13
CA PRO A 183 9.44 55.06 34.09
C PRO A 183 8.02 54.46 34.20
N GLY A 184 7.58 53.72 33.23
CA GLY A 184 6.23 53.13 33.13
C GLY A 184 5.26 53.88 32.22
N ASP A 185 5.58 55.09 31.75
CA ASP A 185 4.82 55.81 30.73
C ASP A 185 5.11 55.19 29.32
N ASP A 186 4.23 55.47 28.36
CA ASP A 186 4.51 55.09 26.96
C ASP A 186 5.64 55.92 26.38
N GLU A 187 6.80 55.31 26.22
CA GLU A 187 8.00 55.98 25.71
C GLU A 187 7.91 56.38 24.23
N ARG A 188 6.82 56.10 23.52
CA ARG A 188 6.52 56.60 22.14
C ARG A 188 5.82 57.96 22.17
N MET A 189 5.57 58.55 23.31
CA MET A 189 4.87 59.82 23.43
C MET A 189 5.74 60.98 22.95
N ALA A 190 5.20 61.81 22.03
CA ALA A 190 5.85 63.07 21.64
C ALA A 190 5.69 64.12 22.75
N VAL A 191 6.78 64.75 23.07
CA VAL A 191 6.84 65.82 24.06
C VAL A 191 6.69 67.17 23.38
N CYS A 192 6.17 68.16 24.06
CA CYS A 192 6.12 69.56 23.61
C CYS A 192 7.04 70.41 24.49
N THR A 193 7.92 71.21 23.88
CA THR A 193 8.82 72.10 24.55
C THR A 193 8.75 73.50 23.95
N ASP A 194 9.00 74.52 24.75
CA ASP A 194 9.18 75.91 24.33
C ASP A 194 10.64 76.22 23.96
N GLU A 195 11.53 75.25 24.14
CA GLU A 195 12.92 75.29 23.68
C GLU A 195 12.96 75.56 22.16
N PHE A 196 13.81 76.42 21.72
CA PHE A 196 13.91 76.84 20.31
C PHE A 196 12.69 77.65 19.73
N SER A 197 11.77 78.11 20.55
CA SER A 197 10.59 78.86 20.10
C SER A 197 10.78 80.39 20.18
N ASP A 198 11.93 80.84 20.70
CA ASP A 198 12.30 82.26 20.76
C ASP A 198 12.70 82.76 19.35
N ILE A 199 12.41 84.00 19.09
CA ILE A 199 12.78 84.71 17.82
C ILE A 199 14.31 84.82 17.68
N SER A 200 15.03 84.83 18.77
CA SER A 200 16.50 84.93 18.77
C SER A 200 17.16 83.54 18.73
N PRO A 201 18.19 83.33 17.92
CA PRO A 201 18.85 84.28 17.03
C PRO A 201 18.04 84.59 15.78
N LEU A 202 18.15 85.78 15.19
CA LEU A 202 17.44 86.19 14.00
C LEU A 202 17.90 85.52 12.71
N THR A 203 19.09 84.87 12.74
CA THR A 203 19.67 84.12 11.65
C THR A 203 20.51 82.96 12.21
N GLY A 204 20.60 81.84 11.45
CA GLY A 204 21.48 80.72 11.79
C GLY A 204 21.07 79.88 12.99
N GLY A 205 19.81 80.01 13.42
CA GLY A 205 19.31 79.22 14.59
C GLY A 205 19.29 77.72 14.29
N ASN A 206 19.85 76.95 15.21
CA ASN A 206 19.82 75.47 15.10
C ASN A 206 18.75 74.88 16.00
N VAL A 207 18.13 73.83 15.53
CA VAL A 207 17.27 72.90 16.32
C VAL A 207 17.83 71.51 16.18
N ALA A 208 18.04 70.82 17.29
CA ALA A 208 18.44 69.43 17.30
C ALA A 208 17.48 68.63 18.18
N PHE A 209 16.81 67.69 17.55
CA PHE A 209 15.94 66.72 18.25
C PHE A 209 16.68 65.40 18.37
N SER A 210 16.96 64.95 19.62
CA SER A 210 17.55 63.64 19.90
C SER A 210 16.41 62.65 20.25
N THR A 211 16.39 61.53 19.56
CA THR A 211 15.26 60.60 19.64
C THR A 211 15.21 59.83 20.97
N LEU A 212 16.35 59.61 21.60
CA LEU A 212 16.46 58.86 22.87
C LEU A 212 16.56 59.75 24.12
N GLU A 213 16.73 61.04 23.93
CA GLU A 213 16.87 61.97 25.07
C GLU A 213 15.60 62.00 25.89
N GLY A 214 15.77 61.96 27.23
CA GLY A 214 14.67 61.99 28.19
C GLY A 214 13.82 60.72 28.24
N ARG A 215 14.24 59.61 27.62
CA ARG A 215 13.52 58.34 27.63
C ARG A 215 14.16 57.35 28.62
N PRO A 216 13.37 56.86 29.61
CA PRO A 216 13.90 56.04 30.70
C PRO A 216 14.63 54.77 30.24
N SER A 217 14.18 54.10 29.20
CA SER A 217 14.76 52.83 28.69
C SER A 217 15.94 53.05 27.72
N ALA A 218 16.38 54.29 27.49
CA ALA A 218 17.46 54.57 26.54
C ALA A 218 18.77 53.84 26.84
N TYR A 219 19.08 53.64 28.16
CA TYR A 219 20.27 52.91 28.61
C TYR A 219 20.20 51.39 28.34
N ASN A 220 19.00 50.85 28.10
CA ASN A 220 18.76 49.44 27.82
C ASN A 220 18.03 49.28 26.48
N PHE A 221 18.48 50.01 25.47
CA PHE A 221 17.86 50.09 24.15
C PHE A 221 17.67 48.71 23.47
N ASP A 222 18.66 47.83 23.61
CA ASP A 222 18.64 46.50 22.96
C ASP A 222 17.49 45.59 23.48
N GLN A 223 16.98 45.85 24.67
CA GLN A 223 15.88 45.10 25.27
C GLN A 223 14.51 45.82 25.13
N SER A 224 14.50 47.07 24.66
CA SER A 224 13.28 47.87 24.52
C SER A 224 12.75 47.84 23.09
N ALA A 225 11.83 46.93 22.81
CA ALA A 225 11.13 46.90 21.50
C ALA A 225 10.37 48.20 21.22
N VAL A 226 9.91 48.89 22.26
CA VAL A 226 9.23 50.19 22.19
C VAL A 226 10.16 51.27 21.64
N LEU A 227 11.38 51.36 22.15
CA LEU A 227 12.37 52.36 21.70
C LEU A 227 12.95 52.00 20.32
N GLN A 228 13.09 50.70 19.99
CA GLN A 228 13.50 50.26 18.67
C GLN A 228 12.47 50.67 17.60
N GLU A 229 11.18 50.54 17.89
CA GLU A 229 10.12 51.07 17.06
C GLU A 229 10.11 52.59 17.01
N TRP A 230 10.31 53.25 18.17
CA TRP A 230 10.34 54.70 18.30
C TRP A 230 11.42 55.36 17.44
N VAL A 231 12.63 54.86 17.41
CA VAL A 231 13.71 55.41 16.60
C VAL A 231 13.59 55.05 15.10
N THR A 232 12.74 54.09 14.75
CA THR A 232 12.58 53.65 13.36
C THR A 232 11.71 54.63 12.58
N ALA A 233 12.16 55.10 11.44
CA ALA A 233 11.39 55.88 10.49
C ALA A 233 11.74 55.53 9.02
N THR A 234 10.78 55.58 8.14
CA THR A 234 10.92 55.56 6.68
C THR A 234 10.78 56.94 6.09
N ASP A 235 10.07 57.83 6.79
CA ASP A 235 9.77 59.19 6.37
C ASP A 235 9.72 60.12 7.55
N LEU A 236 10.11 61.35 7.31
CA LEU A 236 9.99 62.43 8.27
C LEU A 236 9.17 63.58 7.64
N LEU A 237 8.34 64.20 8.47
CA LEU A 237 7.57 65.38 8.11
C LEU A 237 7.85 66.47 9.12
N ILE A 238 8.32 67.60 8.65
CA ILE A 238 8.43 68.84 9.40
C ILE A 238 7.24 69.71 9.06
N SER A 239 6.35 69.96 10.03
CA SER A 239 5.24 70.87 9.87
C SER A 239 5.62 72.22 10.53
N LEU A 240 5.74 73.23 9.71
CA LEU A 240 6.03 74.62 10.14
C LEU A 240 4.69 75.35 10.29
N ASP A 241 4.28 75.58 11.55
CA ASP A 241 2.87 75.96 11.85
C ASP A 241 2.72 77.44 12.14
N ARG A 242 3.75 78.11 12.68
CA ARG A 242 3.66 79.52 13.01
C ARG A 242 5.04 80.19 12.91
N LEU A 243 5.12 81.29 12.16
CA LEU A 243 6.27 82.17 12.10
C LEU A 243 6.45 82.92 13.44
N ASN A 244 7.71 83.17 13.74
CA ASN A 244 8.05 84.06 14.85
C ASN A 244 8.18 85.47 14.31
N THR A 245 7.38 86.40 14.88
CA THR A 245 7.27 87.79 14.45
C THR A 245 7.45 88.73 15.64
N PHE A 246 7.74 90.01 15.36
CA PHE A 246 7.78 91.02 16.39
C PHE A 246 6.39 91.56 16.74
N GLY A 247 5.31 91.05 16.13
CA GLY A 247 3.93 91.50 16.34
C GLY A 247 3.54 92.67 15.42
N ASP A 248 4.41 93.06 14.53
CA ASP A 248 4.16 94.14 13.54
C ASP A 248 3.32 93.66 12.34
N GLU A 249 3.14 92.36 12.17
CA GLU A 249 2.21 91.80 11.21
C GLU A 249 0.76 92.23 11.42
N PHE A 250 0.42 92.72 12.58
CA PHE A 250 -0.88 93.20 12.94
C PHE A 250 -1.28 94.39 12.04
N PHE A 251 -0.30 95.21 11.62
CA PHE A 251 -0.54 96.40 10.79
C PHE A 251 -0.84 96.04 9.31
N LYS A 252 -0.62 94.82 8.91
CA LYS A 252 -0.88 94.30 7.54
C LYS A 252 -0.13 95.09 6.43
N ASP A 253 0.96 95.78 6.76
CA ASP A 253 1.80 96.42 5.73
C ASP A 253 2.46 95.40 4.83
N ALA A 254 2.25 95.50 3.49
CA ALA A 254 2.75 94.49 2.54
C ALA A 254 4.25 94.32 2.62
N LYS A 255 5.03 95.37 2.86
CA LYS A 255 6.51 95.28 2.98
C LYS A 255 6.89 94.63 4.27
N VAL A 256 6.16 94.75 5.35
CA VAL A 256 6.40 94.06 6.63
C VAL A 256 6.12 92.56 6.44
N LEU A 257 4.99 92.22 5.85
CA LEU A 257 4.61 90.86 5.62
C LEU A 257 5.57 90.10 4.66
N GLN A 258 6.20 90.77 3.71
CA GLN A 258 7.24 90.22 2.84
C GLN A 258 8.52 89.90 3.57
N SER A 259 8.72 90.34 4.83
CA SER A 259 9.90 90.04 5.61
C SER A 259 9.79 88.78 6.49
N TYR A 260 8.58 88.19 6.54
CA TYR A 260 8.34 87.04 7.37
C TYR A 260 8.08 85.83 6.46
N PHE A 261 8.99 84.87 6.47
CA PHE A 261 8.99 83.60 5.72
C PHE A 261 9.83 82.56 6.42
N TYR A 262 9.59 81.28 6.18
CA TYR A 262 10.44 80.21 6.64
C TYR A 262 11.63 80.04 5.65
N ALA A 263 12.84 79.92 6.18
CA ALA A 263 14.03 79.61 5.39
C ALA A 263 14.95 78.68 6.19
N ILE A 264 15.30 77.53 5.61
CA ILE A 264 16.09 76.48 6.22
C ILE A 264 17.27 76.18 5.27
N SER A 265 18.49 76.30 5.86
CA SER A 265 19.76 76.06 5.12
C SER A 265 20.25 74.59 5.23
N ASP A 266 19.83 73.84 6.23
CA ASP A 266 20.24 72.43 6.37
C ASP A 266 19.13 71.65 7.09
N PHE A 267 18.78 70.50 6.51
CA PHE A 267 17.94 69.46 7.08
C PHE A 267 18.73 68.18 7.10
N SER A 268 19.38 67.86 8.20
CA SER A 268 20.21 66.67 8.37
C SER A 268 19.56 65.70 9.34
N VAL A 269 19.73 64.43 9.03
CA VAL A 269 19.20 63.30 9.80
C VAL A 269 20.31 62.33 10.13
N GLY A 270 20.82 62.41 11.36
CA GLY A 270 21.81 61.46 11.82
C GLY A 270 21.16 60.11 12.12
N ALA A 271 21.50 59.11 11.34
CA ALA A 271 20.85 57.83 11.42
C ALA A 271 21.76 56.65 11.00
N ARG A 272 21.28 55.45 11.30
CA ARG A 272 21.84 54.22 10.74
C ARG A 272 20.75 53.52 9.91
N CYS A 273 21.14 52.98 8.79
CA CYS A 273 20.27 52.08 8.05
C CYS A 273 19.81 50.94 8.96
N LYS A 274 18.50 50.66 9.01
CA LYS A 274 17.96 49.60 9.89
C LYS A 274 18.24 48.25 9.32
N CYS A 275 19.19 47.50 9.92
CA CYS A 275 19.51 46.10 9.55
C CYS A 275 19.35 45.13 10.73
N ASN A 276 18.74 45.59 11.83
CA ASN A 276 18.44 44.77 13.00
C ASN A 276 19.66 44.06 13.60
N GLY A 277 20.86 44.58 13.37
CA GLY A 277 22.13 44.03 13.87
C GLY A 277 22.64 42.83 13.06
N HIS A 278 22.06 42.57 11.88
CA HIS A 278 22.41 41.46 10.99
C HIS A 278 23.03 41.91 9.66
N GLY A 279 23.39 43.16 9.52
CA GLY A 279 24.04 43.68 8.32
C GLY A 279 24.95 44.88 8.67
N SER A 280 26.11 44.95 8.07
CA SER A 280 27.11 46.00 8.25
C SER A 280 26.96 47.18 7.29
N GLU A 281 26.21 47.00 6.19
CA GLU A 281 25.99 48.04 5.22
C GLU A 281 24.63 47.90 4.51
N CYS A 282 24.19 48.98 3.86
CA CYS A 282 23.05 49.01 2.99
C CYS A 282 23.51 49.19 1.55
N VAL A 283 23.00 48.35 0.67
CA VAL A 283 23.37 48.30 -0.75
C VAL A 283 22.12 48.51 -1.62
N LEU A 284 22.31 48.87 -2.86
CA LEU A 284 21.21 48.90 -3.83
C LEU A 284 21.00 47.48 -4.39
N ASP A 285 19.76 47.02 -4.39
CA ASP A 285 19.39 45.77 -5.06
C ASP A 285 19.36 45.93 -6.59
N GLU A 286 19.04 44.86 -7.30
CA GLU A 286 18.97 44.83 -8.77
C GLU A 286 17.89 45.80 -9.31
N GLN A 287 16.91 46.19 -8.48
CA GLN A 287 15.85 47.13 -8.85
C GLN A 287 16.16 48.56 -8.45
N GLY A 288 17.33 48.80 -7.82
CA GLY A 288 17.78 50.10 -7.34
C GLY A 288 17.15 50.51 -5.99
N ALA A 289 16.53 49.58 -5.30
CA ALA A 289 16.01 49.80 -3.95
C ALA A 289 17.10 49.57 -2.90
N LEU A 290 17.13 50.42 -1.85
CA LEU A 290 18.08 50.28 -0.76
C LEU A 290 17.70 49.14 0.14
N VAL A 291 18.58 48.13 0.32
CA VAL A 291 18.40 46.95 1.16
C VAL A 291 19.64 46.71 2.01
N CYS A 292 19.48 45.97 3.13
CA CYS A 292 20.61 45.53 3.91
C CYS A 292 21.36 44.38 3.25
N ASP A 293 22.70 44.37 3.28
CA ASP A 293 23.50 43.17 3.05
C ASP A 293 23.39 42.24 4.25
N CYS A 294 22.42 41.31 4.18
CA CYS A 294 22.03 40.49 5.30
C CYS A 294 22.99 39.33 5.57
N GLN A 295 23.51 39.29 6.76
CA GLN A 295 24.36 38.24 7.32
C GLN A 295 23.55 37.37 8.31
N HIS A 296 24.22 36.47 9.07
CA HIS A 296 23.61 35.61 10.11
C HIS A 296 22.45 34.76 9.60
N HIS A 297 22.48 34.38 8.30
CA HIS A 297 21.42 33.61 7.63
C HIS A 297 20.04 34.29 7.69
N THR A 298 20.04 35.62 7.67
CA THR A 298 18.80 36.42 7.61
C THR A 298 18.51 36.90 6.19
N VAL A 299 17.27 37.35 5.96
CA VAL A 299 16.77 37.90 4.69
C VAL A 299 15.74 39.00 4.93
N GLY A 300 15.41 39.70 3.87
CA GLY A 300 14.42 40.78 3.84
C GLY A 300 15.12 42.12 3.77
N VAL A 301 14.38 43.21 3.47
CA VAL A 301 14.91 44.57 3.31
C VAL A 301 15.70 45.04 4.53
N ASP A 302 15.28 44.63 5.71
CA ASP A 302 15.86 44.98 7.00
C ASP A 302 16.45 43.77 7.73
N CYS A 303 16.74 42.64 7.07
CA CYS A 303 17.17 41.38 7.67
C CYS A 303 16.19 40.87 8.76
N GLN A 304 14.92 41.13 8.59
CA GLN A 304 13.86 40.90 9.59
C GLN A 304 13.30 39.49 9.60
N LYS A 305 13.85 38.56 8.84
CA LYS A 305 13.43 37.17 8.74
C LYS A 305 14.62 36.25 8.61
N CYS A 306 14.51 35.01 9.09
CA CYS A 306 15.47 33.95 8.79
C CYS A 306 15.34 33.48 7.34
N ARG A 307 16.47 33.08 6.71
CA ARG A 307 16.48 32.43 5.38
C ARG A 307 15.65 31.15 5.44
N PRO A 308 15.02 30.75 4.34
CA PRO A 308 14.51 29.39 4.20
C PRO A 308 15.57 28.39 4.64
N PHE A 309 15.17 27.33 5.35
CA PHE A 309 16.04 26.30 5.91
C PHE A 309 16.92 26.73 7.13
N TYR A 310 16.78 27.96 7.64
CA TYR A 310 17.48 28.43 8.85
C TYR A 310 16.50 28.91 9.91
N GLN A 311 15.40 28.19 10.09
CA GLN A 311 14.30 28.55 10.97
C GLN A 311 14.17 27.62 12.21
N ASP A 312 15.30 27.09 12.70
CA ASP A 312 15.32 26.22 13.87
C ASP A 312 15.11 26.95 15.19
N ARG A 313 15.27 28.27 15.18
CA ARG A 313 14.98 29.17 16.29
C ARG A 313 14.18 30.38 15.81
N PRO A 314 13.44 31.07 16.70
CA PRO A 314 12.72 32.27 16.32
C PRO A 314 13.73 33.36 15.89
N TRP A 315 13.36 34.14 14.88
CA TRP A 315 14.14 35.31 14.54
C TRP A 315 14.13 36.30 15.71
N ALA A 316 15.28 36.85 16.03
CA ALA A 316 15.44 37.93 17.03
C ALA A 316 16.51 38.89 16.52
N ARG A 317 16.38 40.21 16.83
CA ARG A 317 17.39 41.24 16.58
C ARG A 317 18.71 40.85 17.24
N ALA A 318 19.82 41.09 16.59
CA ALA A 318 21.13 40.95 17.22
C ALA A 318 21.35 42.04 18.28
N THR A 319 21.87 41.64 19.43
CA THR A 319 22.19 42.49 20.56
C THR A 319 23.68 42.51 20.83
N GLY A 320 24.12 43.38 21.78
CA GLY A 320 25.53 43.39 22.21
C GLY A 320 26.00 42.04 22.78
N ASP A 321 25.08 41.26 23.38
CA ASP A 321 25.37 40.00 24.06
C ASP A 321 25.21 38.79 23.17
N SER A 322 24.43 38.88 22.06
CA SER A 322 24.13 37.78 21.18
C SER A 322 23.84 38.23 19.75
N ALA A 323 24.51 37.63 18.81
CA ALA A 323 24.24 37.83 17.37
C ALA A 323 22.87 37.31 16.91
N ASN A 324 22.23 36.46 17.70
CA ASN A 324 20.94 35.84 17.38
C ASN A 324 20.87 35.29 15.95
N GLN A 325 21.99 34.68 15.50
CA GLN A 325 22.09 34.08 14.15
C GLN A 325 20.98 33.05 13.96
N CYS A 326 20.35 33.05 12.79
CA CYS A 326 19.39 32.02 12.41
C CYS A 326 20.05 30.64 12.29
N MET A 327 19.43 29.63 12.86
CA MET A 327 19.97 28.28 12.95
C MET A 327 19.37 27.39 11.85
N LYS A 328 20.26 26.55 11.29
CA LYS A 328 19.88 25.61 10.23
C LYS A 328 18.97 24.54 10.79
N CYS A 329 17.86 24.26 10.11
CA CYS A 329 16.97 23.16 10.47
C CYS A 329 17.64 21.81 10.24
N ASN A 330 17.40 20.88 11.16
CA ASN A 330 17.82 19.50 11.00
C ASN A 330 16.71 18.70 10.34
N CYS A 331 16.75 18.53 9.02
CA CYS A 331 15.76 17.78 8.25
C CYS A 331 16.30 16.43 7.80
N SER A 332 17.26 15.86 8.50
CA SER A 332 17.84 14.53 8.15
C SER A 332 18.33 14.43 6.71
N GLY A 333 18.64 15.56 6.05
CA GLY A 333 19.03 15.63 4.64
C GLY A 333 17.88 15.40 3.64
N ARG A 334 16.61 15.37 4.11
CA ARG A 334 15.44 15.01 3.31
C ARG A 334 14.47 16.15 3.05
N ALA A 335 14.80 17.36 3.41
CA ALA A 335 14.06 18.56 3.00
C ALA A 335 15.01 19.74 2.82
N ASP A 336 14.63 20.69 1.97
CA ASP A 336 15.37 21.91 1.69
C ASP A 336 14.69 23.15 2.28
N ALA A 337 13.53 22.98 2.90
CA ALA A 337 12.78 24.03 3.54
C ALA A 337 12.25 23.57 4.89
N CYS A 338 12.12 24.52 5.81
CA CYS A 338 11.49 24.32 7.11
C CYS A 338 10.74 25.60 7.49
N VAL A 339 9.83 25.49 8.44
CA VAL A 339 9.11 26.59 9.05
C VAL A 339 9.33 26.56 10.55
N PHE A 340 9.31 27.75 11.19
CA PHE A 340 9.43 27.83 12.65
C PHE A 340 8.11 27.41 13.31
N ASP A 341 8.20 26.41 14.20
CA ASP A 341 7.10 25.95 15.06
C ASP A 341 7.40 26.33 16.51
N ALA A 342 6.61 27.28 17.03
CA ALA A 342 6.81 27.82 18.37
C ALA A 342 6.49 26.81 19.50
N GLU A 343 5.59 25.85 19.24
CA GLU A 343 5.22 24.83 20.21
C GLU A 343 6.30 23.75 20.31
N GLN A 344 6.80 23.31 19.16
CA GLN A 344 7.95 22.43 19.10
C GLN A 344 9.17 23.06 19.78
N TYR A 345 9.44 24.35 19.51
CA TYR A 345 10.58 25.07 20.11
C TYR A 345 10.49 25.13 21.64
N ARG A 346 9.30 25.39 22.21
CA ARG A 346 9.09 25.41 23.65
C ARG A 346 9.38 24.09 24.36
N SER A 347 9.15 22.98 23.64
CA SER A 347 9.32 21.61 24.18
C SER A 347 10.71 21.02 23.94
N THR A 348 11.38 21.40 22.86
CA THR A 348 12.62 20.74 22.39
C THR A 348 13.81 21.68 22.23
N ALA A 349 13.60 23.01 22.34
CA ALA A 349 14.56 24.06 21.98
C ALA A 349 15.00 24.05 20.51
N SER A 350 14.33 23.29 19.64
CA SER A 350 14.52 23.22 18.21
C SER A 350 13.15 23.35 17.54
N GLY A 351 12.93 24.46 16.84
CA GLY A 351 11.63 24.83 16.28
C GLY A 351 11.54 24.62 14.76
N GLY A 352 12.56 24.11 14.13
CA GLY A 352 12.62 23.92 12.69
C GLY A 352 11.81 22.72 12.24
N ARG A 353 10.53 22.93 11.95
CA ARG A 353 9.68 21.90 11.35
C ARG A 353 9.92 21.85 9.84
N CYS A 354 10.41 20.72 9.37
CA CYS A 354 10.68 20.48 7.96
C CYS A 354 9.40 20.40 7.16
N VAL A 355 9.41 20.95 5.94
CA VAL A 355 8.30 20.90 5.00
C VAL A 355 8.76 20.22 3.72
N ASP A 356 7.82 19.62 2.99
CA ASP A 356 8.09 18.91 1.74
C ASP A 356 9.15 17.81 1.87
N CYS A 357 9.01 16.98 2.90
CA CYS A 357 9.90 15.86 3.15
C CYS A 357 10.00 14.93 1.92
N ARG A 358 11.22 14.73 1.42
CA ARG A 358 11.54 13.83 0.31
C ARG A 358 11.54 12.37 0.75
N ASP A 359 11.71 11.44 -0.20
CA ASP A 359 11.88 10.00 0.03
C ASP A 359 10.74 9.37 0.83
N GLN A 360 9.51 9.89 0.66
CA GLN A 360 8.31 9.43 1.36
C GLN A 360 8.47 9.47 2.89
N THR A 361 9.22 10.46 3.39
CA THR A 361 9.39 10.67 4.82
C THR A 361 8.39 11.67 5.37
N ASP A 362 8.24 11.69 6.69
CA ASP A 362 7.35 12.53 7.48
C ASP A 362 7.96 12.80 8.87
N GLY A 363 7.28 13.63 9.63
CA GLY A 363 7.71 14.04 10.95
C GLY A 363 8.38 15.42 10.95
N PRO A 364 8.54 16.04 12.13
CA PRO A 364 9.12 17.37 12.27
C PRO A 364 10.50 17.53 11.63
N HIS A 365 11.28 16.46 11.58
CA HIS A 365 12.64 16.43 11.02
C HIS A 365 12.77 15.48 9.82
N CYS A 366 11.65 15.09 9.18
CA CYS A 366 11.61 14.05 8.15
C CYS A 366 12.25 12.73 8.63
N GLU A 367 12.14 12.45 9.92
CA GLU A 367 12.80 11.33 10.60
C GLU A 367 12.02 10.01 10.50
N ARG A 368 10.74 10.06 10.13
CA ARG A 368 9.88 8.89 10.00
C ARG A 368 9.50 8.65 8.55
N CYS A 369 9.11 7.45 8.22
CA CYS A 369 8.41 7.21 6.97
C CYS A 369 6.96 7.69 7.07
N ARG A 370 6.38 8.11 5.97
CA ARG A 370 4.94 8.38 5.84
C ARG A 370 4.15 7.11 6.16
N GLU A 371 2.91 7.27 6.49
CA GLU A 371 1.99 6.14 6.66
C GLU A 371 2.08 5.18 5.46
N ASN A 372 2.01 3.91 5.75
CA ASN A 372 2.10 2.82 4.78
C ASN A 372 3.46 2.74 4.04
N HIS A 373 4.51 3.30 4.63
CA HIS A 373 5.88 3.18 4.16
C HIS A 373 6.80 2.70 5.28
N TYR A 374 7.92 2.11 4.90
CA TYR A 374 8.94 1.60 5.81
C TYR A 374 10.35 1.83 5.26
N ARG A 375 11.36 1.67 6.12
CA ARG A 375 12.78 1.60 5.73
C ARG A 375 13.54 0.68 6.66
N ARG A 376 14.54 0.02 6.16
CA ARG A 376 15.37 -0.90 6.94
C ARG A 376 16.45 -0.17 7.73
N SER A 377 16.98 0.90 7.18
CA SER A 377 18.01 1.73 7.80
C SER A 377 17.59 3.21 7.77
N PRO A 378 18.01 4.02 8.76
CA PRO A 378 17.77 5.47 8.76
C PRO A 378 18.27 6.20 7.50
N GLN A 379 19.26 5.64 6.81
CA GLN A 379 19.85 6.21 5.58
C GLN A 379 19.03 5.88 4.33
N ASP A 380 18.27 4.80 4.34
CA ASP A 380 17.49 4.34 3.19
C ASP A 380 16.30 5.26 2.91
N PRO A 381 15.86 5.37 1.66
CA PRO A 381 14.58 5.98 1.34
C PRO A 381 13.44 5.11 1.86
N CYS A 382 12.31 5.73 2.15
CA CYS A 382 11.12 4.99 2.57
C CYS A 382 10.46 4.32 1.35
N SER A 383 10.26 3.01 1.44
CA SER A 383 9.59 2.19 0.43
C SER A 383 8.14 1.94 0.83
N PRO A 384 7.21 1.81 -0.11
CA PRO A 384 5.83 1.49 0.20
C PRO A 384 5.72 0.10 0.81
N CYS A 385 4.81 -0.05 1.74
CA CYS A 385 4.51 -1.33 2.39
C CYS A 385 3.85 -2.33 1.43
N ASP A 386 3.03 -1.85 0.50
CA ASP A 386 2.26 -2.65 -0.47
C ASP A 386 1.50 -3.81 0.17
N CYS A 387 0.98 -3.59 1.37
CA CYS A 387 0.21 -4.58 2.08
C CYS A 387 -1.12 -4.85 1.36
N ASN A 388 -1.45 -6.12 1.19
CA ASN A 388 -2.71 -6.51 0.58
C ASN A 388 -3.90 -6.01 1.40
N THR A 389 -4.78 -5.26 0.79
CA THR A 389 -5.92 -4.61 1.47
C THR A 389 -6.93 -5.60 2.07
N MET A 390 -7.01 -6.80 1.51
CA MET A 390 -7.90 -7.85 1.99
C MET A 390 -7.25 -8.74 3.06
N GLY A 391 -5.97 -9.01 2.89
CA GLY A 391 -5.26 -9.96 3.75
C GLY A 391 -4.55 -9.37 4.95
N SER A 392 -4.32 -8.05 4.98
CA SER A 392 -3.60 -7.39 6.06
C SER A 392 -4.54 -6.83 7.12
N VAL A 393 -4.07 -6.76 8.36
CA VAL A 393 -4.77 -6.10 9.48
C VAL A 393 -4.78 -4.59 9.26
N SER A 394 -3.67 -4.04 8.80
CA SER A 394 -3.48 -2.64 8.42
C SER A 394 -2.61 -2.54 7.18
N LEU A 395 -2.57 -1.36 6.55
CA LEU A 395 -1.68 -1.10 5.42
C LEU A 395 -0.25 -0.74 5.86
N GLN A 396 -0.03 -0.55 7.16
CA GLN A 396 1.29 -0.29 7.73
C GLN A 396 2.05 -1.61 7.93
N CYS A 397 3.26 -1.66 7.45
CA CYS A 397 4.18 -2.78 7.64
C CYS A 397 5.24 -2.51 8.72
N GLY A 398 5.92 -3.53 9.15
CA GLY A 398 7.07 -3.44 10.05
C GLY A 398 8.32 -2.90 9.35
N MET A 399 9.40 -2.72 10.11
CA MET A 399 10.68 -2.14 9.63
C MET A 399 11.36 -2.97 8.53
N GLU A 400 11.01 -4.23 8.37
CA GLU A 400 11.50 -5.11 7.31
C GLU A 400 10.60 -5.14 6.07
N GLY A 401 9.51 -4.40 6.08
CA GLY A 401 8.54 -4.37 4.98
C GLY A 401 7.52 -5.51 5.03
N LYS A 402 7.48 -6.26 6.13
CA LYS A 402 6.51 -7.34 6.35
C LYS A 402 5.22 -6.79 6.92
N CYS A 403 4.11 -7.16 6.30
CA CYS A 403 2.78 -6.76 6.72
C CYS A 403 2.24 -7.65 7.85
N GLU A 404 1.38 -7.12 8.69
CA GLU A 404 0.65 -7.88 9.70
C GLU A 404 -0.57 -8.53 9.04
N CYS A 405 -0.53 -9.87 8.93
CA CYS A 405 -1.56 -10.61 8.24
C CYS A 405 -2.74 -10.95 9.15
N ARG A 406 -3.93 -10.95 8.56
CA ARG A 406 -5.14 -11.47 9.20
C ARG A 406 -5.01 -12.97 9.49
N PRO A 407 -5.81 -13.53 10.40
CA PRO A 407 -5.84 -14.98 10.63
C PRO A 407 -6.02 -15.74 9.32
N SER A 408 -5.32 -16.88 9.19
CA SER A 408 -5.33 -17.75 7.99
C SER A 408 -4.75 -17.16 6.70
N VAL A 409 -4.13 -15.99 6.77
CA VAL A 409 -3.40 -15.37 5.65
C VAL A 409 -1.90 -15.45 5.91
N THR A 410 -1.09 -15.52 4.85
CA THR A 410 0.37 -15.59 4.88
C THR A 410 0.96 -14.80 3.71
N GLY A 411 2.29 -14.79 3.63
CA GLY A 411 3.05 -13.97 2.68
C GLY A 411 3.59 -12.70 3.33
N GLU A 412 4.63 -12.13 2.78
CA GLU A 412 5.21 -10.88 3.30
C GLU A 412 4.23 -9.71 3.16
N LYS A 413 3.38 -9.76 2.15
CA LYS A 413 2.36 -8.75 1.83
C LYS A 413 0.94 -9.17 2.21
N CYS A 414 0.80 -10.35 2.85
CA CYS A 414 -0.49 -10.92 3.22
C CYS A 414 -1.41 -11.17 2.01
N ASP A 415 -0.84 -11.67 0.94
CA ASP A 415 -1.47 -11.85 -0.37
C ASP A 415 -1.87 -13.29 -0.67
N THR A 416 -1.50 -14.22 0.21
CA THR A 416 -1.74 -15.65 0.04
C THR A 416 -2.44 -16.26 1.27
N CYS A 417 -3.22 -17.31 1.05
CA CYS A 417 -3.82 -18.08 2.14
C CYS A 417 -2.80 -19.06 2.73
N GLN A 418 -2.90 -19.32 4.04
CA GLN A 418 -2.16 -20.40 4.69
C GLN A 418 -2.60 -21.76 4.13
N PRO A 419 -1.72 -22.78 4.16
CA PRO A 419 -2.09 -24.14 3.81
C PRO A 419 -3.33 -24.62 4.59
N GLY A 420 -4.31 -25.15 3.87
CA GLY A 420 -5.60 -25.51 4.47
C GLY A 420 -6.68 -24.43 4.43
N PHE A 421 -6.35 -23.29 3.83
CA PHE A 421 -7.29 -22.19 3.61
C PHE A 421 -7.24 -21.71 2.16
N HIS A 422 -8.34 -21.08 1.69
CA HIS A 422 -8.50 -20.62 0.31
C HIS A 422 -9.28 -19.32 0.24
N SER A 423 -9.35 -18.72 -0.96
CA SER A 423 -10.20 -17.56 -1.30
C SER A 423 -10.01 -16.38 -0.36
N LEU A 424 -8.92 -15.65 -0.53
CA LEU A 424 -8.62 -14.44 0.23
C LEU A 424 -9.75 -13.41 0.08
N SER A 425 -10.26 -12.95 1.21
CA SER A 425 -11.36 -11.99 1.31
C SER A 425 -11.09 -10.97 2.43
N PRO A 426 -11.87 -9.89 2.56
CA PRO A 426 -11.72 -8.92 3.66
C PRO A 426 -11.85 -9.52 5.08
N GLY A 427 -12.43 -10.70 5.20
CA GLY A 427 -12.49 -11.46 6.45
C GLY A 427 -11.35 -12.45 6.67
N GLY A 428 -10.36 -12.48 5.80
CA GLY A 428 -9.31 -13.49 5.76
C GLY A 428 -9.63 -14.61 4.76
N CYS A 429 -8.91 -15.74 4.89
CA CYS A 429 -9.12 -16.91 4.05
C CYS A 429 -10.12 -17.89 4.68
N ARG A 430 -10.87 -18.58 3.84
CA ARG A 430 -11.83 -19.60 4.25
C ARG A 430 -11.13 -20.94 4.48
N LEU A 431 -11.58 -21.69 5.48
CA LEU A 431 -11.07 -23.05 5.74
C LEU A 431 -11.47 -23.97 4.58
N CYS A 432 -10.55 -24.88 4.17
CA CYS A 432 -10.85 -25.95 3.24
C CYS A 432 -11.86 -26.93 3.85
N ASP A 433 -12.89 -27.26 3.08
CA ASP A 433 -13.90 -28.25 3.45
C ASP A 433 -13.73 -29.53 2.61
N CYS A 434 -12.53 -30.13 2.68
CA CYS A 434 -12.22 -31.35 1.96
C CYS A 434 -12.46 -32.59 2.83
N ASP A 435 -13.22 -33.57 2.30
CA ASP A 435 -13.39 -34.85 2.98
C ASP A 435 -12.07 -35.61 3.05
N ARG A 436 -11.59 -35.90 4.25
CA ARG A 436 -10.31 -36.59 4.48
C ARG A 436 -10.27 -37.97 3.86
N ARG A 437 -11.41 -38.63 3.69
CA ARG A 437 -11.50 -39.96 3.09
C ARG A 437 -11.20 -39.93 1.60
N GLY A 438 -11.56 -38.84 0.94
CA GLY A 438 -11.47 -38.74 -0.51
C GLY A 438 -10.45 -37.78 -1.05
N SER A 439 -9.87 -36.91 -0.22
CA SER A 439 -8.89 -35.92 -0.66
C SER A 439 -7.45 -36.33 -0.43
N VAL A 440 -6.54 -35.76 -1.20
CA VAL A 440 -5.10 -35.89 -1.07
C VAL A 440 -4.51 -34.52 -0.77
N GLY A 441 -3.98 -34.33 0.44
CA GLY A 441 -3.34 -33.08 0.85
C GLY A 441 -4.34 -31.97 1.20
N VAL A 442 -3.93 -30.72 0.96
CA VAL A 442 -4.72 -29.52 1.23
C VAL A 442 -5.40 -29.01 -0.03
N CYS A 443 -6.47 -28.22 0.10
CA CYS A 443 -7.15 -27.64 -1.04
C CYS A 443 -6.30 -26.59 -1.78
N SER A 444 -6.68 -26.26 -2.98
CA SER A 444 -6.14 -25.13 -3.74
C SER A 444 -6.39 -23.82 -3.01
N VAL A 445 -5.34 -23.03 -2.81
CA VAL A 445 -5.41 -21.73 -2.10
C VAL A 445 -6.21 -20.67 -2.84
N LEU A 446 -6.42 -20.84 -4.15
CA LEU A 446 -7.11 -19.87 -5.00
C LEU A 446 -8.64 -20.00 -4.91
N ASP A 447 -9.14 -21.21 -5.14
CA ASP A 447 -10.57 -21.49 -5.32
C ASP A 447 -11.15 -22.48 -4.30
N GLY A 448 -10.31 -23.08 -3.46
CA GLY A 448 -10.72 -24.06 -2.46
C GLY A 448 -11.01 -25.44 -3.05
N GLY A 449 -10.64 -25.68 -4.31
CA GLY A 449 -10.82 -26.97 -4.97
C GLY A 449 -10.01 -28.05 -4.26
N CYS A 450 -10.67 -29.15 -3.87
CA CYS A 450 -10.00 -30.28 -3.23
C CYS A 450 -9.34 -31.18 -4.28
N HIS A 451 -8.16 -31.66 -3.98
CA HIS A 451 -7.49 -32.68 -4.81
C HIS A 451 -8.01 -34.04 -4.44
N CYS A 452 -8.87 -34.61 -5.29
CA CYS A 452 -9.48 -35.91 -5.02
C CYS A 452 -8.56 -37.07 -5.35
N ARG A 453 -8.66 -38.15 -4.55
CA ARG A 453 -8.05 -39.45 -4.86
C ARG A 453 -8.59 -39.99 -6.18
N ALA A 454 -7.90 -40.96 -6.76
CA ALA A 454 -8.13 -41.42 -8.14
C ALA A 454 -9.59 -41.78 -8.46
N ASN A 455 -10.30 -42.44 -7.52
CA ASN A 455 -11.68 -42.90 -7.72
C ASN A 455 -12.72 -42.05 -7.01
N VAL A 456 -12.36 -40.80 -6.66
CA VAL A 456 -13.24 -39.89 -5.93
C VAL A 456 -13.53 -38.64 -6.77
N GLU A 457 -14.71 -38.09 -6.61
CA GLU A 457 -15.16 -36.86 -7.23
C GLU A 457 -15.97 -35.99 -6.25
N GLY A 458 -16.40 -34.83 -6.71
CA GLY A 458 -17.09 -33.86 -5.90
C GLY A 458 -16.16 -32.71 -5.49
N GLN A 459 -16.75 -31.56 -5.20
CA GLN A 459 -16.01 -30.35 -4.86
C GLN A 459 -15.21 -30.52 -3.56
N ALA A 460 -15.77 -31.29 -2.61
CA ALA A 460 -15.14 -31.65 -1.34
C ALA A 460 -14.47 -33.03 -1.38
N CYS A 461 -14.42 -33.73 -2.50
CA CYS A 461 -13.99 -35.11 -2.63
C CYS A 461 -14.80 -36.08 -1.74
N ASP A 462 -16.08 -35.92 -1.70
CA ASP A 462 -17.02 -36.62 -0.81
C ASP A 462 -17.82 -37.75 -1.47
N ARG A 463 -17.61 -37.97 -2.79
CA ARG A 463 -18.36 -38.96 -3.56
C ARG A 463 -17.44 -39.82 -4.39
N CYS A 464 -17.81 -41.10 -4.54
CA CYS A 464 -17.14 -42.02 -5.46
C CYS A 464 -17.47 -41.66 -6.93
N LYS A 465 -16.49 -41.79 -7.81
CA LYS A 465 -16.71 -41.72 -9.27
C LYS A 465 -17.58 -42.85 -9.73
N PRO A 466 -18.33 -42.67 -10.81
CA PRO A 466 -19.03 -43.81 -11.50
C PRO A 466 -18.07 -44.96 -11.72
N GLY A 467 -18.52 -46.15 -11.41
CA GLY A 467 -17.68 -47.35 -11.47
C GLY A 467 -16.90 -47.67 -10.20
N SER A 468 -17.17 -46.91 -9.12
CA SER A 468 -16.54 -47.16 -7.82
C SER A 468 -17.53 -46.89 -6.68
N PHE A 469 -17.26 -47.45 -5.49
CA PHE A 469 -18.08 -47.36 -4.31
C PHE A 469 -17.22 -47.38 -3.02
N ASN A 470 -17.80 -47.23 -1.85
CA ASN A 470 -17.17 -47.38 -0.55
C ASN A 470 -16.02 -46.43 -0.31
N LEU A 471 -16.30 -45.14 -0.11
CA LEU A 471 -15.31 -44.11 0.20
C LEU A 471 -14.69 -44.37 1.58
N GLN A 472 -13.39 -44.66 1.62
CA GLN A 472 -12.62 -44.98 2.84
C GLN A 472 -11.31 -44.23 2.91
N GLU A 473 -10.91 -43.78 4.12
CA GLU A 473 -9.67 -43.08 4.38
C GLU A 473 -8.42 -43.94 4.10
N ASN A 474 -8.51 -45.24 4.44
CA ASN A 474 -7.42 -46.18 4.27
C ASN A 474 -7.24 -46.69 2.83
N ASN A 475 -8.13 -46.37 1.92
CA ASN A 475 -8.00 -46.71 0.52
C ASN A 475 -7.21 -45.63 -0.21
N PRO A 476 -6.02 -45.94 -0.76
CA PRO A 476 -5.22 -44.95 -1.52
C PRO A 476 -5.95 -44.31 -2.67
N ALA A 477 -6.86 -45.03 -3.33
CA ALA A 477 -7.71 -44.51 -4.39
C ALA A 477 -9.00 -43.85 -3.88
N GLY A 478 -9.26 -43.86 -2.57
CA GLY A 478 -10.46 -43.35 -1.92
C GLY A 478 -11.63 -44.30 -2.02
N CYS A 479 -12.09 -44.65 -3.21
CA CYS A 479 -13.17 -45.59 -3.46
C CYS A 479 -12.68 -46.86 -4.13
N THR A 480 -13.35 -47.95 -3.85
CA THR A 480 -13.07 -49.27 -4.42
C THR A 480 -13.75 -49.39 -5.78
N PRO A 481 -13.08 -49.84 -6.85
CA PRO A 481 -13.72 -50.07 -8.16
C PRO A 481 -14.77 -51.16 -8.05
N CYS A 482 -15.86 -51.04 -8.79
CA CYS A 482 -16.86 -52.10 -8.93
C CYS A 482 -16.22 -53.32 -9.58
N PHE A 483 -16.41 -54.47 -9.00
CA PHE A 483 -15.97 -55.75 -9.56
C PHE A 483 -17.01 -56.28 -10.54
N CYS A 484 -18.25 -56.47 -10.12
CA CYS A 484 -19.42 -56.89 -10.87
C CYS A 484 -19.14 -57.88 -12.00
N PHE A 485 -18.13 -58.72 -11.86
CA PHE A 485 -17.56 -59.57 -12.92
C PHE A 485 -17.31 -58.86 -14.27
N ARG A 486 -17.09 -57.55 -14.22
CA ARG A 486 -16.92 -56.65 -15.36
C ARG A 486 -18.17 -56.45 -16.22
N HIS A 487 -19.34 -56.91 -15.77
CA HIS A 487 -20.59 -56.76 -16.48
C HIS A 487 -21.33 -55.46 -16.18
N SER A 488 -20.99 -54.78 -15.07
CA SER A 488 -21.56 -53.50 -14.73
C SER A 488 -20.51 -52.56 -14.13
N LEU A 489 -20.66 -51.26 -14.39
CA LEU A 489 -19.92 -50.18 -13.75
C LEU A 489 -20.78 -49.46 -12.69
N VAL A 490 -21.96 -49.98 -12.38
CA VAL A 490 -22.86 -49.39 -11.42
C VAL A 490 -22.97 -50.32 -10.21
N CYS A 491 -22.36 -49.88 -9.11
CA CYS A 491 -22.43 -50.64 -7.85
C CYS A 491 -22.56 -49.67 -6.67
N ARG A 492 -22.92 -50.18 -5.52
CA ARG A 492 -23.08 -49.48 -4.24
C ARG A 492 -22.66 -50.36 -3.06
N SER A 493 -22.34 -49.71 -1.94
CA SER A 493 -22.07 -50.43 -0.69
C SER A 493 -23.30 -51.19 -0.23
N SER A 494 -23.09 -52.39 0.26
CA SER A 494 -24.16 -53.18 0.91
C SER A 494 -24.48 -52.60 2.29
N ASN A 495 -25.78 -52.62 2.61
CA ASN A 495 -26.31 -52.29 3.93
C ASN A 495 -26.84 -53.54 4.65
N HIS A 496 -26.63 -54.72 4.07
CA HIS A 496 -27.15 -56.01 4.56
C HIS A 496 -26.06 -57.00 4.97
N HIS A 497 -24.81 -56.52 5.09
CA HIS A 497 -23.70 -57.35 5.49
C HIS A 497 -23.00 -56.77 6.71
N ALA A 498 -22.62 -57.63 7.63
CA ALA A 498 -21.80 -57.30 8.80
C ALA A 498 -20.33 -57.65 8.57
N ALA A 499 -19.40 -56.86 9.13
CA ALA A 499 -17.98 -57.14 9.10
C ALA A 499 -17.64 -58.35 9.95
N VAL A 500 -16.87 -59.27 9.36
CA VAL A 500 -16.36 -60.46 10.01
C VAL A 500 -14.89 -60.60 9.67
N ASN A 501 -14.05 -60.95 10.64
CA ASN A 501 -12.67 -61.25 10.38
C ASN A 501 -12.50 -62.78 10.29
N ILE A 502 -11.93 -63.25 9.20
CA ILE A 502 -11.43 -64.60 9.07
C ILE A 502 -10.01 -64.62 9.65
N THR A 503 -9.85 -65.26 10.78
CA THR A 503 -8.56 -65.34 11.48
C THR A 503 -8.14 -66.77 11.64
N SER A 504 -6.82 -67.01 11.60
CA SER A 504 -6.20 -68.26 11.99
C SER A 504 -4.93 -67.94 12.79
N ASP A 505 -4.82 -68.57 13.93
CA ASP A 505 -3.68 -68.53 14.84
C ASP A 505 -2.76 -69.75 14.69
N PHE A 506 -3.04 -70.59 13.69
CA PHE A 506 -2.30 -71.80 13.37
C PHE A 506 -2.21 -72.85 14.50
N LEU A 507 -3.07 -72.71 15.55
CA LEU A 507 -3.07 -73.60 16.70
C LEU A 507 -4.00 -74.82 16.58
N GLU A 508 -4.90 -74.86 15.59
CA GLU A 508 -5.80 -75.97 15.37
C GLU A 508 -5.48 -76.78 14.11
N GLY A 509 -4.93 -77.97 14.31
CA GLY A 509 -4.92 -79.27 13.58
C GLY A 509 -4.88 -79.32 12.06
N ILE A 510 -3.75 -79.55 11.53
CA ILE A 510 -3.24 -80.36 10.39
C ILE A 510 -4.08 -80.50 9.10
N GLN A 511 -3.75 -79.77 8.07
CA GLN A 511 -3.56 -80.20 6.65
C GLN A 511 -2.62 -79.19 5.95
N PRO A 512 -1.79 -79.64 4.96
CA PRO A 512 -0.65 -78.83 4.51
C PRO A 512 -1.05 -77.83 3.42
N ILE A 513 -0.77 -76.54 3.69
CA ILE A 513 -0.60 -75.55 2.65
C ILE A 513 0.85 -75.09 2.64
N MET A 514 1.44 -75.17 1.51
CA MET A 514 2.80 -74.74 1.25
C MET A 514 2.82 -73.24 0.95
N ILE A 515 3.11 -72.39 1.96
CA ILE A 515 3.51 -71.02 1.73
C ILE A 515 4.99 -71.04 1.44
N ILE A 516 5.38 -70.88 0.18
CA ILE A 516 6.79 -70.83 -0.21
C ILE A 516 7.29 -69.41 0.04
N LEU A 517 7.95 -69.18 1.15
CA LEU A 517 8.72 -67.97 1.41
C LEU A 517 10.11 -68.12 0.72
N LYS A 518 10.26 -67.49 -0.46
CA LYS A 518 11.60 -67.38 -1.06
C LYS A 518 12.32 -66.16 -0.49
N VAL A 519 13.30 -66.43 0.38
CA VAL A 519 14.24 -65.42 0.85
C VAL A 519 15.39 -65.33 -0.14
N LEU A 520 15.42 -64.25 -0.93
CA LEU A 520 16.54 -63.95 -1.82
C LEU A 520 17.62 -63.20 -1.04
N HIS A 521 18.70 -63.88 -0.74
CA HIS A 521 19.92 -63.29 -0.19
C HIS A 521 20.91 -62.99 -1.31
N SER A 522 21.48 -61.82 -1.32
CA SER A 522 22.35 -61.32 -2.40
C SER A 522 23.78 -61.86 -2.36
N ILE A 523 24.03 -63.08 -1.93
CA ILE A 523 25.27 -63.84 -2.20
C ILE A 523 24.93 -65.33 -2.17
N ALA A 524 24.86 -65.93 -3.35
CA ALA A 524 24.92 -67.32 -3.66
C ALA A 524 24.63 -68.34 -2.54
N LYS A 525 23.33 -68.54 -2.26
CA LYS A 525 22.73 -69.85 -1.97
C LYS A 525 21.23 -69.65 -1.73
N SER A 526 20.44 -70.20 -2.62
CA SER A 526 19.00 -70.37 -2.49
C SER A 526 18.73 -71.29 -1.30
N MET A 527 18.25 -70.72 -0.21
CA MET A 527 17.74 -71.49 0.91
C MET A 527 16.25 -71.41 0.89
N SER A 528 15.61 -72.48 0.43
CA SER A 528 14.16 -72.66 0.51
C SER A 528 13.83 -73.06 1.95
N VAL A 529 13.25 -72.17 2.72
CA VAL A 529 12.68 -72.55 4.02
C VAL A 529 11.25 -73.02 3.76
N CYS A 530 11.05 -74.32 3.71
CA CYS A 530 9.73 -74.91 3.82
C CYS A 530 9.31 -74.85 5.29
N LEU A 531 8.40 -73.93 5.63
CA LEU A 531 7.67 -74.00 6.87
C LEU A 531 6.67 -75.14 6.79
N SER A 532 6.78 -76.10 7.72
CA SER A 532 5.93 -77.26 7.85
C SER A 532 4.42 -76.90 7.83
N PRO A 533 3.58 -77.82 7.42
CA PRO A 533 2.17 -77.56 7.17
C PRO A 533 1.42 -77.28 8.46
N LEU A 534 0.81 -76.14 8.53
CA LEU A 534 -0.05 -75.77 9.65
C LEU A 534 -1.49 -75.56 9.17
N ALA A 535 -2.34 -76.08 9.91
CA ALA A 535 -3.72 -76.44 9.73
C ALA A 535 -4.70 -75.30 9.43
N SER A 536 -5.82 -75.68 8.88
CA SER A 536 -7.09 -75.03 8.58
C SER A 536 -7.04 -73.90 7.54
N VAL A 537 -6.64 -74.27 6.40
CA VAL A 537 -6.76 -73.51 5.17
C VAL A 537 -8.17 -73.46 4.66
N GLU A 538 -9.05 -74.36 5.10
CA GLU A 538 -10.43 -74.39 4.66
C GLU A 538 -11.19 -73.08 4.88
N ARG A 539 -10.83 -72.30 5.91
CA ARG A 539 -11.41 -70.97 6.15
C ARG A 539 -10.99 -69.92 5.11
N PHE A 540 -9.87 -70.10 4.45
CA PHE A 540 -9.35 -69.22 3.41
C PHE A 540 -9.55 -69.76 1.97
N LEU A 541 -10.19 -70.91 1.86
CA LEU A 541 -10.58 -71.49 0.56
C LEU A 541 -12.04 -71.16 0.23
N GLY A 542 -12.38 -71.04 -1.03
CA GLY A 542 -13.71 -70.80 -1.52
C GLY A 542 -13.92 -69.42 -2.13
N ASN A 543 -15.16 -68.97 -2.11
CA ASN A 543 -15.55 -67.70 -2.69
C ASN A 543 -15.33 -66.54 -1.70
N HIS A 544 -14.28 -65.74 -1.87
CA HIS A 544 -13.92 -64.58 -1.07
C HIS A 544 -14.37 -63.23 -1.68
N LEU A 545 -15.39 -63.19 -2.51
CA LEU A 545 -15.91 -61.93 -3.08
C LEU A 545 -16.35 -60.94 -1.99
N LEU A 546 -16.77 -61.43 -0.84
CA LEU A 546 -17.07 -60.59 0.32
C LEU A 546 -15.86 -59.95 0.99
N SER A 547 -14.66 -60.35 0.62
CA SER A 547 -13.38 -59.75 1.04
C SER A 547 -12.75 -58.87 -0.05
N TYR A 548 -13.41 -58.63 -1.18
CA TYR A 548 -12.90 -57.85 -2.28
C TYR A 548 -12.47 -56.43 -1.85
N GLY A 549 -11.26 -56.06 -2.17
CA GLY A 549 -10.68 -54.74 -1.80
C GLY A 549 -10.29 -54.61 -0.33
N GLN A 550 -10.30 -55.72 0.46
CA GLN A 550 -9.87 -55.73 1.85
C GLN A 550 -8.43 -56.20 2.02
N LEU A 551 -7.83 -55.84 3.16
CA LEU A 551 -6.44 -56.18 3.49
C LEU A 551 -6.33 -57.61 4.03
N LEU A 552 -5.35 -58.34 3.49
CA LEU A 552 -4.85 -59.57 4.10
C LEU A 552 -3.65 -59.19 4.98
N SER A 553 -3.84 -59.34 6.30
CA SER A 553 -2.78 -59.05 7.26
C SER A 553 -2.08 -60.33 7.70
N LEU A 554 -0.75 -60.34 7.59
CA LEU A 554 0.09 -61.42 8.02
C LEU A 554 0.94 -60.93 9.20
N THR A 555 0.83 -61.63 10.31
CA THR A 555 1.66 -61.34 11.50
C THR A 555 2.71 -62.43 11.66
N PHE A 556 3.98 -62.08 11.72
CA PHE A 556 5.06 -63.00 11.92
C PHE A 556 6.04 -62.43 12.93
N THR A 557 6.68 -63.32 13.69
CA THR A 557 7.78 -63.02 14.59
C THR A 557 9.07 -63.60 14.01
N ALA A 558 10.13 -62.81 14.01
CA ALA A 558 11.44 -63.23 13.47
C ALA A 558 12.48 -63.28 14.60
N GLU A 559 13.20 -64.37 14.71
CA GLU A 559 14.33 -64.55 15.63
C GLU A 559 15.56 -63.77 15.11
N ALA A 560 16.03 -62.85 15.90
CA ALA A 560 17.11 -61.98 15.49
C ALA A 560 18.47 -62.64 15.69
N GLN A 561 19.28 -62.67 14.70
CA GLN A 561 20.68 -62.17 14.77
C GLN A 561 21.37 -62.08 13.42
N TYR A 562 20.91 -62.76 12.35
CA TYR A 562 21.68 -62.78 11.11
C TYR A 562 20.93 -62.70 9.76
N LEU A 563 19.62 -62.60 9.71
CA LEU A 563 18.89 -62.61 8.43
C LEU A 563 17.61 -61.76 8.49
N LEU A 564 17.72 -60.50 8.13
CA LEU A 564 16.56 -59.75 7.71
C LEU A 564 16.19 -60.17 6.31
N PRO A 565 15.01 -60.77 6.06
CA PRO A 565 14.57 -61.03 4.69
C PRO A 565 14.36 -59.74 3.96
N HIS A 566 15.01 -59.54 2.80
CA HIS A 566 14.83 -58.35 1.97
C HIS A 566 13.44 -58.24 1.33
N SER A 567 12.71 -59.35 1.19
CA SER A 567 11.32 -59.38 0.78
C SER A 567 10.62 -60.69 1.17
N VAL A 568 9.32 -60.60 1.45
CA VAL A 568 8.43 -61.73 1.62
C VAL A 568 7.46 -61.72 0.44
N THR A 569 7.44 -62.82 -0.35
CA THR A 569 6.51 -62.93 -1.45
C THR A 569 5.30 -63.77 -1.03
N VAL A 570 4.11 -63.21 -1.11
CA VAL A 570 2.84 -63.92 -0.90
C VAL A 570 2.28 -64.39 -2.23
N LEU A 571 1.99 -65.68 -2.36
CA LEU A 571 1.36 -66.28 -3.54
C LEU A 571 -0.11 -66.61 -3.24
N LEU A 572 -1.04 -66.12 -4.05
CA LEU A 572 -2.46 -66.49 -4.04
C LEU A 572 -2.78 -67.28 -5.31
N GLU A 573 -3.25 -68.51 -5.16
CA GLU A 573 -3.63 -69.36 -6.27
C GLU A 573 -5.14 -69.58 -6.28
N GLY A 574 -5.81 -69.39 -7.39
CA GLY A 574 -7.26 -69.59 -7.57
C GLY A 574 -7.67 -69.61 -9.02
N SER A 575 -8.61 -70.49 -9.36
CA SER A 575 -9.21 -70.62 -10.70
C SER A 575 -8.15 -70.70 -11.82
N GLY A 576 -7.02 -71.36 -11.56
CA GLY A 576 -5.94 -71.53 -12.54
C GLY A 576 -5.03 -70.32 -12.72
N THR A 577 -5.13 -69.30 -11.87
CA THR A 577 -4.31 -68.09 -11.88
C THR A 577 -3.55 -67.96 -10.58
N THR A 578 -2.27 -67.58 -10.67
CA THR A 578 -1.42 -67.27 -9.48
C THR A 578 -1.12 -65.79 -9.44
N LEU A 579 -1.42 -65.14 -8.33
CA LEU A 579 -1.04 -63.76 -8.03
C LEU A 579 0.10 -63.78 -7.07
N SER A 580 1.13 -62.98 -7.30
CA SER A 580 2.26 -62.79 -6.38
C SER A 580 2.36 -61.33 -5.93
N ALA A 581 2.63 -61.11 -4.65
CA ALA A 581 2.91 -59.82 -4.10
C ALA A 581 4.15 -59.87 -3.21
N ASP A 582 5.07 -58.95 -3.45
CA ASP A 582 6.27 -58.80 -2.61
C ASP A 582 5.98 -57.77 -1.51
N LEU A 583 6.15 -58.20 -0.27
CA LEU A 583 5.96 -57.38 0.92
C LEU A 583 7.36 -56.91 1.42
N SER A 584 7.57 -55.59 1.43
CA SER A 584 8.75 -55.02 2.09
C SER A 584 8.45 -54.78 3.58
N PRO A 585 9.38 -55.17 4.50
CA PRO A 585 9.16 -54.89 5.90
C PRO A 585 9.19 -53.39 6.17
N GLN A 586 8.09 -52.85 6.70
CA GLN A 586 8.08 -51.48 7.24
C GLN A 586 8.76 -51.50 8.60
N HIS A 587 9.80 -50.67 8.80
CA HIS A 587 10.52 -50.55 10.05
C HIS A 587 9.64 -49.97 11.15
N GLY A 588 9.25 -50.78 12.11
CA GLY A 588 8.74 -50.39 13.43
C GLY A 588 9.76 -50.80 14.53
N PRO A 589 9.72 -50.20 15.73
CA PRO A 589 10.70 -50.53 16.78
C PRO A 589 10.51 -51.99 17.22
N VAL A 590 11.59 -52.75 17.09
CA VAL A 590 11.65 -54.17 17.44
C VAL A 590 11.85 -54.29 18.96
N HIS A 591 10.84 -54.87 19.65
CA HIS A 591 11.08 -55.52 20.94
C HIS A 591 11.24 -57.04 20.68
N GLN A 592 12.36 -57.59 21.15
CA GLN A 592 12.69 -59.02 21.07
C GLN A 592 11.62 -59.93 21.71
N PRO A 593 11.29 -61.07 21.14
CA PRO A 593 11.89 -62.32 21.61
C PRO A 593 12.16 -63.37 20.53
N ASP A 594 12.86 -64.41 20.94
CA ASP A 594 13.41 -65.52 20.19
C ASP A 594 12.36 -66.35 19.43
N THR A 595 12.66 -66.75 18.22
CA THR A 595 12.00 -67.64 17.25
C THR A 595 11.07 -66.95 16.22
N SER A 596 11.42 -67.12 14.93
CA SER A 596 10.54 -66.68 13.84
C SER A 596 9.41 -67.70 13.58
N GLN A 597 8.21 -67.34 14.03
CA GLN A 597 7.00 -68.11 13.72
C GLN A 597 5.95 -67.17 13.10
N LEU A 598 5.23 -67.64 12.05
CA LEU A 598 4.02 -66.98 11.59
C LEU A 598 2.96 -67.13 12.69
N SER A 599 2.57 -66.03 13.29
CA SER A 599 1.74 -65.98 14.48
C SER A 599 0.25 -65.75 14.21
N GLY A 600 -0.09 -65.38 12.98
CA GLY A 600 -1.51 -65.24 12.62
C GLY A 600 -1.73 -64.71 11.20
N VAL A 601 -2.87 -65.01 10.64
CA VAL A 601 -3.41 -64.46 9.39
C VAL A 601 -4.79 -63.94 9.68
N THR A 602 -5.06 -62.74 9.21
CA THR A 602 -6.39 -62.11 9.33
C THR A 602 -6.80 -61.55 7.96
N LEU A 603 -7.98 -61.96 7.50
CA LEU A 603 -8.65 -61.42 6.32
C LEU A 603 -9.98 -60.81 6.76
N ALA A 604 -10.14 -59.52 6.50
CA ALA A 604 -11.41 -58.85 6.69
C ALA A 604 -12.43 -59.35 5.63
N SER A 605 -13.56 -59.91 6.09
CA SER A 605 -14.64 -60.43 5.24
C SER A 605 -15.98 -59.94 5.77
N ALA A 606 -17.06 -60.37 5.15
CA ALA A 606 -18.41 -60.04 5.58
C ALA A 606 -19.34 -61.27 5.53
N ALA A 607 -20.36 -61.25 6.37
CA ALA A 607 -21.43 -62.26 6.39
C ALA A 607 -22.77 -61.56 6.21
N PRO A 608 -23.75 -62.20 5.52
CA PRO A 608 -25.10 -61.68 5.48
C PRO A 608 -25.69 -61.62 6.90
N PHE A 609 -26.46 -60.58 7.21
CA PHE A 609 -27.20 -60.54 8.48
C PHE A 609 -28.20 -61.69 8.53
N SER A 610 -27.85 -62.72 9.24
CA SER A 610 -28.76 -63.82 9.54
C SER A 610 -29.37 -63.62 10.92
N SER A 611 -30.59 -62.99 10.96
CA SER A 611 -31.40 -62.72 12.15
C SER A 611 -31.00 -61.52 13.01
N PRO A 612 -31.89 -61.00 13.91
CA PRO A 612 -31.90 -59.57 14.25
C PRO A 612 -30.58 -59.08 14.76
N VAL A 613 -30.11 -57.99 14.11
CA VAL A 613 -28.87 -57.25 14.39
C VAL A 613 -28.81 -56.90 15.86
N THR A 614 -27.86 -57.45 16.57
CA THR A 614 -27.44 -56.85 17.83
C THR A 614 -26.72 -55.54 17.53
N PRO A 615 -26.90 -54.46 18.33
CA PRO A 615 -26.34 -53.11 18.02
C PRO A 615 -24.81 -53.03 17.98
N SER A 616 -24.09 -54.12 18.08
CA SER A 616 -22.64 -54.17 18.26
C SER A 616 -21.83 -54.66 17.06
N THR A 617 -22.46 -55.12 15.96
CA THR A 617 -21.72 -55.55 14.76
C THR A 617 -21.53 -54.44 13.74
N PRO A 618 -20.32 -54.04 13.42
CA PRO A 618 -20.06 -52.97 12.44
C PRO A 618 -20.52 -53.40 11.04
N PRO A 619 -21.10 -52.50 10.23
CA PRO A 619 -21.47 -52.79 8.85
C PRO A 619 -20.25 -53.07 7.99
N ALA A 620 -20.42 -53.84 6.92
CA ALA A 620 -19.41 -54.13 5.93
C ALA A 620 -19.63 -53.31 4.64
N PRO A 621 -19.30 -52.02 4.60
CA PRO A 621 -19.60 -51.13 3.48
C PRO A 621 -18.76 -51.47 2.22
N TRP A 622 -17.71 -52.30 2.35
CA TRP A 622 -16.90 -52.78 1.25
C TRP A 622 -17.52 -53.89 0.45
N VAL A 623 -18.63 -54.49 0.89
CA VAL A 623 -19.36 -55.47 0.09
C VAL A 623 -20.18 -54.74 -0.96
N GLU A 624 -19.89 -55.06 -2.23
CA GLU A 624 -20.62 -54.43 -3.35
C GLU A 624 -21.98 -55.06 -3.60
N VAL A 625 -22.90 -54.27 -4.07
CA VAL A 625 -24.16 -54.70 -4.68
C VAL A 625 -24.23 -54.04 -6.07
N CYS A 626 -24.19 -54.89 -7.07
CA CYS A 626 -24.16 -54.43 -8.47
C CYS A 626 -25.57 -54.19 -9.01
N THR A 627 -25.70 -53.19 -9.87
CA THR A 627 -26.86 -53.00 -10.72
C THR A 627 -26.60 -53.71 -12.03
N CYS A 628 -27.22 -54.88 -12.21
CA CYS A 628 -26.93 -55.72 -13.39
C CYS A 628 -27.62 -55.20 -14.64
N PRO A 629 -26.92 -55.18 -15.79
CA PRO A 629 -27.51 -54.89 -17.09
C PRO A 629 -28.46 -55.99 -17.54
N PRO A 630 -29.30 -55.73 -18.55
CA PRO A 630 -30.21 -56.75 -19.11
C PRO A 630 -29.43 -58.02 -19.51
N GLY A 631 -29.99 -59.19 -19.14
CA GLY A 631 -29.36 -60.47 -19.39
C GLY A 631 -28.56 -61.05 -18.24
N PHE A 632 -28.28 -60.22 -17.20
CA PHE A 632 -27.54 -60.65 -16.00
C PHE A 632 -28.38 -60.55 -14.74
N ARG A 633 -28.09 -61.39 -13.72
CA ARG A 633 -28.69 -61.38 -12.39
C ARG A 633 -27.70 -61.84 -11.33
N GLY A 634 -28.07 -61.62 -10.07
CA GLY A 634 -27.24 -61.91 -8.91
C GLY A 634 -26.74 -60.64 -8.24
N GLN A 635 -26.10 -60.76 -7.09
CA GLN A 635 -25.57 -59.62 -6.33
C GLN A 635 -24.39 -58.97 -7.07
N PHE A 636 -23.57 -59.79 -7.77
CA PHE A 636 -22.40 -59.38 -8.49
C PHE A 636 -22.57 -59.52 -10.01
N CYS A 637 -23.79 -59.74 -10.50
CA CYS A 637 -24.12 -60.03 -11.90
C CYS A 637 -23.48 -61.33 -12.40
N GLU A 638 -23.34 -62.31 -11.51
CA GLU A 638 -22.63 -63.56 -11.73
C GLU A 638 -23.46 -64.62 -12.47
N TYR A 639 -24.76 -64.45 -12.64
CA TYR A 639 -25.62 -65.39 -13.31
C TYR A 639 -26.29 -64.77 -14.56
N CYS A 640 -26.62 -65.61 -15.54
CA CYS A 640 -27.45 -65.18 -16.64
C CYS A 640 -28.94 -65.14 -16.21
N ALA A 641 -29.66 -64.14 -16.69
CA ALA A 641 -31.10 -64.01 -16.47
C ALA A 641 -31.90 -65.04 -17.28
N PRO A 642 -33.11 -65.37 -16.92
CA PRO A 642 -33.97 -66.24 -17.72
C PRO A 642 -34.06 -65.76 -19.17
N GLY A 643 -33.88 -66.67 -20.14
CA GLY A 643 -33.86 -66.36 -21.58
C GLY A 643 -32.48 -65.97 -22.10
N PHE A 644 -31.43 -66.03 -21.28
CA PHE A 644 -30.02 -65.77 -21.63
C PHE A 644 -29.14 -66.95 -21.20
N THR A 645 -28.05 -67.14 -21.92
CA THR A 645 -27.04 -68.17 -21.67
C THR A 645 -25.65 -67.56 -21.75
N ARG A 646 -24.63 -68.27 -21.24
CA ARG A 646 -23.23 -67.86 -21.43
C ARG A 646 -22.86 -67.89 -22.90
N GLU A 647 -22.17 -66.85 -23.37
CA GLU A 647 -21.65 -66.79 -24.71
C GLU A 647 -20.68 -67.95 -25.01
N VAL A 648 -19.84 -68.29 -24.03
CA VAL A 648 -19.00 -69.50 -24.05
C VAL A 648 -19.63 -70.53 -23.12
N PRO A 649 -20.07 -71.65 -23.63
CA PRO A 649 -20.65 -72.70 -22.78
C PRO A 649 -19.74 -73.09 -21.65
N ASN A 650 -20.25 -73.08 -20.43
CA ASN A 650 -19.53 -73.30 -19.16
C ASN A 650 -18.37 -72.27 -18.93
N GLY A 651 -18.41 -71.07 -19.57
CA GLY A 651 -17.38 -70.02 -19.47
C GLY A 651 -17.34 -69.31 -18.11
N GLY A 652 -18.21 -69.65 -17.18
CA GLY A 652 -18.26 -69.11 -15.82
C GLY A 652 -18.73 -67.63 -15.73
N PRO A 653 -18.68 -67.05 -14.56
CA PRO A 653 -19.26 -65.70 -14.29
C PRO A 653 -18.67 -64.54 -15.10
N LEU A 654 -17.48 -64.69 -15.65
CA LEU A 654 -16.82 -63.65 -16.47
C LEU A 654 -17.29 -63.68 -17.96
N SER A 655 -17.91 -64.81 -18.37
CA SER A 655 -18.45 -64.90 -19.76
C SER A 655 -19.73 -64.06 -19.90
N PRO A 656 -19.87 -63.27 -20.97
CA PRO A 656 -21.09 -62.50 -21.21
C PRO A 656 -22.34 -63.41 -21.33
N CYS A 657 -23.47 -62.84 -21.00
CA CYS A 657 -24.74 -63.50 -21.19
C CYS A 657 -25.37 -62.98 -22.49
N VAL A 658 -25.68 -63.91 -23.40
CA VAL A 658 -26.30 -63.64 -24.71
C VAL A 658 -27.72 -64.25 -24.74
N PRO A 659 -28.63 -63.67 -25.49
CA PRO A 659 -30.01 -64.25 -25.62
C PRO A 659 -29.96 -65.69 -26.11
N CYS A 660 -30.82 -66.54 -25.60
CA CYS A 660 -30.99 -67.89 -26.08
C CYS A 660 -31.50 -67.91 -27.52
N THR A 661 -30.87 -68.70 -28.36
CA THR A 661 -31.31 -68.89 -29.77
C THR A 661 -32.19 -70.13 -29.95
N CYS A 662 -33.17 -70.35 -29.06
CA CYS A 662 -34.11 -71.50 -29.12
C CYS A 662 -35.31 -71.21 -30.02
N HIS A 663 -35.26 -70.19 -30.82
CA HIS A 663 -36.32 -69.75 -31.75
C HIS A 663 -37.72 -69.68 -31.14
N GLN A 664 -37.73 -69.29 -29.81
CA GLN A 664 -38.93 -69.19 -28.97
C GLN A 664 -39.64 -70.53 -28.70
N HIS A 665 -39.04 -71.65 -29.03
CA HIS A 665 -39.54 -73.02 -28.86
C HIS A 665 -38.96 -73.69 -27.60
N GLY A 666 -38.73 -72.92 -26.55
CA GLY A 666 -38.36 -73.46 -25.25
C GLY A 666 -37.29 -72.68 -24.53
N PRO A 667 -37.08 -72.90 -23.23
CA PRO A 667 -36.04 -72.34 -22.43
C PRO A 667 -34.66 -72.92 -22.78
N CYS A 668 -33.60 -72.14 -22.61
CA CYS A 668 -32.25 -72.67 -22.66
C CYS A 668 -31.63 -72.84 -21.25
N HIS A 669 -30.65 -73.67 -21.14
CA HIS A 669 -29.86 -73.82 -19.95
C HIS A 669 -28.85 -72.66 -19.82
N SER A 670 -28.87 -71.90 -18.70
CA SER A 670 -28.13 -70.65 -18.53
C SER A 670 -26.62 -70.78 -18.66
N GLU A 671 -25.99 -71.90 -18.40
CA GLU A 671 -24.54 -72.11 -18.52
C GLU A 671 -24.11 -72.80 -19.81
N THR A 672 -24.92 -73.70 -20.36
CA THR A 672 -24.53 -74.50 -21.55
C THR A 672 -25.19 -74.09 -22.85
N GLY A 673 -26.22 -73.27 -22.79
CA GLY A 673 -26.97 -72.80 -23.97
C GLY A 673 -27.86 -73.86 -24.62
N VAL A 674 -27.92 -75.09 -24.10
CA VAL A 674 -28.70 -76.18 -24.67
C VAL A 674 -30.22 -75.84 -24.48
N CYS A 675 -30.95 -75.90 -25.62
CA CYS A 675 -32.37 -75.65 -25.62
C CYS A 675 -33.17 -76.88 -25.24
N VAL A 676 -34.18 -76.65 -24.37
CA VAL A 676 -35.20 -77.69 -24.11
C VAL A 676 -36.38 -77.43 -25.06
N CYS A 677 -36.41 -78.14 -26.19
CA CYS A 677 -37.38 -77.88 -27.27
C CYS A 677 -38.82 -78.32 -26.88
N ILE A 678 -39.75 -77.43 -27.14
CA ILE A 678 -41.20 -77.61 -27.03
C ILE A 678 -41.83 -77.43 -28.44
N ASP A 679 -43.16 -77.48 -28.59
CA ASP A 679 -43.91 -77.19 -29.81
C ASP A 679 -43.55 -78.12 -30.99
N PHE A 680 -43.23 -79.36 -30.68
CA PHE A 680 -42.83 -80.38 -31.66
C PHE A 680 -41.63 -80.00 -32.49
N THR A 681 -40.70 -79.26 -31.89
CA THR A 681 -39.42 -78.91 -32.49
C THR A 681 -38.25 -79.75 -31.94
N THR A 682 -37.13 -79.80 -32.65
CA THR A 682 -35.93 -80.51 -32.26
C THR A 682 -34.69 -79.81 -32.82
N GLY A 683 -33.48 -80.22 -32.38
CA GLY A 683 -32.22 -79.66 -32.74
C GLY A 683 -31.61 -78.86 -31.58
N PRO A 684 -30.31 -78.50 -31.67
CA PRO A 684 -29.61 -77.78 -30.63
C PRO A 684 -30.25 -76.43 -30.27
N THR A 685 -30.90 -75.79 -31.21
CA THR A 685 -31.58 -74.50 -31.10
C THR A 685 -33.06 -74.59 -31.40
N CYS A 686 -33.65 -75.78 -31.39
CA CYS A 686 -35.06 -76.05 -31.76
C CYS A 686 -35.39 -75.52 -33.15
N GLU A 687 -34.45 -75.60 -34.08
CA GLU A 687 -34.52 -75.04 -35.41
C GLU A 687 -35.22 -75.95 -36.41
N ARG A 688 -35.59 -77.17 -35.99
CA ARG A 688 -36.21 -78.17 -36.88
C ARG A 688 -37.47 -78.72 -36.25
N CYS A 689 -38.43 -79.13 -37.10
CA CYS A 689 -39.57 -79.88 -36.68
C CYS A 689 -39.19 -81.31 -36.27
N LEU A 690 -39.82 -81.83 -35.22
CA LEU A 690 -39.67 -83.25 -34.83
C LEU A 690 -40.13 -84.18 -35.88
N GLY A 691 -39.53 -85.38 -36.02
CA GLY A 691 -39.94 -86.40 -36.96
C GLY A 691 -41.44 -86.67 -36.86
N GLY A 692 -42.12 -86.58 -37.98
CA GLY A 692 -43.57 -86.69 -38.07
C GLY A 692 -44.30 -85.34 -38.05
N TYR A 693 -43.56 -84.22 -38.06
CA TYR A 693 -44.05 -82.84 -38.19
C TYR A 693 -43.37 -82.13 -39.36
N TYR A 694 -44.06 -81.16 -39.95
CA TYR A 694 -43.56 -80.31 -41.00
C TYR A 694 -43.81 -78.83 -40.67
N GLY A 695 -43.10 -77.92 -41.29
CA GLY A 695 -43.21 -76.49 -41.12
C GLY A 695 -41.86 -75.84 -41.01
N ASN A 696 -41.81 -74.59 -40.56
CA ASN A 696 -40.60 -73.81 -40.36
C ASN A 696 -40.44 -73.45 -38.90
N ALA A 697 -39.68 -74.23 -38.14
CA ALA A 697 -39.41 -74.02 -36.71
C ALA A 697 -38.59 -72.70 -36.41
N LEU A 698 -38.23 -71.90 -37.40
CA LEU A 698 -37.50 -70.66 -37.25
C LEU A 698 -38.37 -69.43 -37.06
N ILE A 699 -39.71 -69.56 -37.16
CA ILE A 699 -40.64 -68.43 -37.05
C ILE A 699 -40.87 -68.04 -35.58
N GLY A 700 -40.85 -69.01 -34.68
CA GLY A 700 -40.98 -68.84 -33.27
C GLY A 700 -42.43 -68.79 -32.78
N THR A 701 -43.35 -69.46 -33.42
CA THR A 701 -44.74 -69.59 -32.99
C THR A 701 -45.10 -71.05 -32.59
N PRO A 702 -46.02 -71.30 -31.63
CA PRO A 702 -46.35 -72.68 -31.20
C PRO A 702 -46.84 -73.60 -32.25
N ASN A 703 -47.23 -73.08 -33.40
CA ASN A 703 -47.77 -73.88 -34.57
C ASN A 703 -46.85 -74.00 -35.78
N ASP A 704 -45.59 -73.70 -35.61
CA ASP A 704 -44.57 -73.75 -36.64
C ASP A 704 -44.35 -75.16 -37.15
N CYS A 705 -44.49 -76.16 -36.27
CA CYS A 705 -44.41 -77.56 -36.60
C CYS A 705 -45.80 -78.19 -36.47
N ARG A 706 -46.37 -78.65 -37.61
CA ARG A 706 -47.67 -79.27 -37.74
C ARG A 706 -47.55 -80.76 -38.04
N PRO A 707 -48.42 -81.59 -37.50
CA PRO A 707 -48.33 -83.05 -37.80
C PRO A 707 -48.49 -83.36 -39.27
N CYS A 708 -47.67 -84.30 -39.76
CA CYS A 708 -47.69 -84.74 -41.12
C CYS A 708 -49.07 -85.35 -41.46
N PRO A 709 -49.72 -84.85 -42.53
CA PRO A 709 -51.03 -85.40 -42.99
C PRO A 709 -50.91 -86.69 -43.83
N CYS A 710 -49.71 -87.28 -43.88
CA CYS A 710 -49.44 -88.50 -44.66
C CYS A 710 -50.00 -89.75 -43.96
N PRO A 711 -50.30 -90.83 -44.75
CA PRO A 711 -50.87 -92.06 -44.20
C PRO A 711 -50.03 -92.71 -43.09
N ASP A 712 -48.71 -92.59 -43.20
CA ASP A 712 -47.74 -93.10 -42.21
C ASP A 712 -47.53 -92.16 -41.03
N ARG A 713 -47.97 -90.86 -41.13
CA ARG A 713 -47.83 -89.78 -40.16
C ARG A 713 -46.41 -89.48 -39.73
N THR A 714 -45.42 -90.03 -40.42
CA THR A 714 -44.03 -89.94 -40.01
C THR A 714 -43.12 -89.11 -40.93
N SER A 715 -43.47 -89.01 -42.23
CA SER A 715 -42.53 -88.47 -43.21
C SER A 715 -43.24 -87.54 -44.21
N CYS A 716 -43.08 -86.26 -44.09
CA CYS A 716 -43.52 -85.23 -45.01
C CYS A 716 -42.51 -84.07 -45.11
N ALA A 717 -42.55 -83.35 -46.16
CA ALA A 717 -41.83 -82.11 -46.38
C ALA A 717 -42.76 -81.08 -47.02
N GLN A 718 -42.58 -79.81 -46.67
CA GLN A 718 -43.25 -78.70 -47.35
C GLN A 718 -42.33 -78.14 -48.42
N MET A 719 -42.89 -78.07 -49.63
CA MET A 719 -42.15 -77.53 -50.79
C MET A 719 -42.00 -75.97 -50.61
N THR A 720 -40.77 -75.44 -50.70
CA THR A 720 -40.50 -74.04 -50.53
C THR A 720 -41.11 -73.15 -51.61
N GLU A 721 -41.32 -73.66 -52.81
CA GLU A 721 -41.84 -72.88 -53.93
C GLU A 721 -43.36 -72.81 -54.01
N THR A 722 -44.05 -73.82 -53.57
CA THR A 722 -45.51 -73.92 -53.73
C THR A 722 -46.26 -73.92 -52.36
N GLY A 723 -45.53 -74.12 -51.27
CA GLY A 723 -46.12 -74.25 -49.93
C GLY A 723 -46.89 -75.57 -49.72
N GLU A 724 -46.94 -76.44 -50.69
CA GLU A 724 -47.63 -77.75 -50.66
C GLU A 724 -46.84 -78.74 -49.78
N VAL A 725 -47.59 -79.53 -49.01
CA VAL A 725 -47.00 -80.58 -48.20
C VAL A 725 -47.07 -81.91 -48.97
N VAL A 726 -45.90 -82.48 -49.18
CA VAL A 726 -45.74 -83.73 -49.83
C VAL A 726 -45.28 -84.84 -48.89
N CYS A 727 -45.80 -86.03 -49.04
CA CYS A 727 -45.35 -87.19 -48.28
C CYS A 727 -44.01 -87.71 -48.91
N THR A 728 -43.01 -87.86 -48.06
CA THR A 728 -41.65 -88.23 -48.57
C THR A 728 -41.34 -89.72 -48.47
N ASN A 729 -42.17 -90.48 -47.75
CA ASN A 729 -42.07 -91.95 -47.68
C ASN A 729 -43.29 -92.60 -48.26
N CYS A 730 -43.42 -92.64 -49.61
CA CYS A 730 -44.49 -93.25 -50.31
C CYS A 730 -44.06 -94.64 -50.81
N PRO A 731 -45.01 -95.66 -50.87
CA PRO A 731 -44.71 -96.94 -51.48
C PRO A 731 -44.17 -96.83 -52.93
N SER A 732 -43.28 -97.73 -53.31
CA SER A 732 -42.62 -97.72 -54.59
C SER A 732 -43.60 -97.57 -55.74
N GLY A 733 -43.39 -96.57 -56.65
CA GLY A 733 -44.26 -96.24 -57.72
C GLY A 733 -45.32 -95.15 -57.48
N GLN A 734 -45.32 -94.56 -56.27
CA GLN A 734 -46.27 -93.50 -55.88
C GLN A 734 -45.50 -92.20 -55.48
N ARG A 735 -46.12 -91.05 -55.69
CA ARG A 735 -45.62 -89.74 -55.38
C ARG A 735 -46.55 -89.07 -54.34
N GLY A 736 -46.00 -88.32 -53.35
CA GLY A 736 -46.76 -87.66 -52.36
C GLY A 736 -47.27 -86.29 -52.78
N GLU A 737 -48.58 -86.04 -52.73
CA GLU A 737 -49.22 -84.71 -52.87
C GLU A 737 -50.35 -84.52 -51.89
N LEU A 738 -50.60 -83.28 -51.41
CA LEU A 738 -51.70 -82.90 -50.54
C LEU A 738 -52.69 -82.02 -51.30
N ARG A 739 -53.99 -82.43 -51.47
CA ARG A 739 -55.02 -81.57 -52.06
C ARG A 739 -55.88 -80.91 -50.96
N SER A 740 -56.20 -79.67 -51.14
CA SER A 740 -56.71 -78.67 -50.24
C SER A 740 -58.13 -78.89 -49.75
N TYR A 741 -58.89 -79.97 -49.91
CA TYR A 741 -60.27 -80.06 -49.51
C TYR A 741 -60.62 -81.14 -48.43
N TYR A 742 -59.72 -82.04 -48.24
CA TYR A 742 -59.83 -82.97 -47.10
C TYR A 742 -58.43 -83.36 -46.65
N MET A 743 -58.13 -83.27 -45.31
CA MET A 743 -56.88 -83.59 -44.71
C MET A 743 -56.46 -85.05 -44.80
N THR A 744 -56.31 -85.61 -46.00
CA THR A 744 -55.75 -86.94 -46.21
C THR A 744 -54.67 -86.83 -47.34
N GLY A 745 -53.42 -86.88 -46.91
CA GLY A 745 -52.30 -87.01 -47.85
C GLY A 745 -52.41 -88.33 -48.63
N ARG A 746 -52.41 -88.34 -49.94
CA ARG A 746 -52.39 -89.55 -50.81
C ARG A 746 -51.08 -89.65 -51.53
N CYS A 747 -50.55 -90.90 -51.62
CA CYS A 747 -49.44 -91.24 -52.52
C CYS A 747 -49.97 -91.50 -53.93
N ARG A 748 -49.40 -90.92 -55.00
CA ARG A 748 -49.73 -91.14 -56.48
C ARG A 748 -48.64 -91.94 -57.18
N ILE A 749 -49.00 -92.74 -58.19
CA ILE A 749 -48.09 -93.52 -59.01
C ILE A 749 -47.26 -92.58 -59.90
N MET A 750 -45.92 -92.73 -59.93
CA MET A 750 -45.03 -91.94 -60.76
C MET A 750 -45.25 -92.22 -62.22
N GLY A 751 -45.77 -91.25 -63.00
CA GLY A 751 -45.60 -91.13 -64.44
C GLY A 751 -44.28 -90.42 -64.75
N THR A 752 -43.59 -90.95 -65.72
CA THR A 752 -42.21 -90.54 -66.08
C THR A 752 -42.01 -89.06 -66.23
N ASN A 753 -40.85 -88.60 -65.75
CA ASN A 753 -40.18 -87.30 -65.93
C ASN A 753 -40.62 -86.17 -64.98
N HIS A 754 -39.99 -86.20 -63.88
CA HIS A 754 -39.29 -85.00 -63.34
C HIS A 754 -38.55 -85.42 -62.04
N SER A 755 -37.23 -85.37 -62.11
CA SER A 755 -36.31 -85.56 -60.98
C SER A 755 -36.54 -84.48 -59.92
N ILE A 756 -37.02 -84.91 -58.75
CA ILE A 756 -37.02 -84.05 -57.54
C ILE A 756 -35.95 -84.59 -56.64
N PHE A 757 -34.91 -83.82 -56.45
CA PHE A 757 -33.95 -83.99 -55.35
C PHE A 757 -34.57 -83.52 -53.98
N PRO A 758 -34.19 -84.12 -52.86
CA PRO A 758 -34.80 -83.93 -51.56
C PRO A 758 -34.67 -82.54 -50.98
#